data_4423f4f749e8a71c7ca11dab05c44959
#
_entry.id   4423f4f749e8a71c7ca11dab05c44959
#
_cell.length_a   1.000
_cell.length_b   1.000
_cell.length_c   1.000
_cell.angle_alpha   90.00
_cell.angle_beta   90.00
_cell.angle_gamma   90.00
#
_symmetry.space_group_name_H-M   'P 1'
#
loop_
_entity.id
_entity.type
_entity.pdbx_description
1 polymer ?
#
loop_
_entity_poly.entity_id
_entity_poly.type
_entity_poly.pdbx_seq_one_letter_code
_entity_poly.pdbx_strand_id
1 'polypeptide(L)'
;MRRRNFLKTSLGAAGAALTLRSLPPALSFAGAGPLVQGAAAQLNAGYSSLRQAFENPPNDNRNWTRWWWFGPQANEQGIAYELEQMHKQGLGGVEMQWMTPLELEGNFDFLSERWAQLVKFTVQKAKALGMRVDFTLGTGWPYGGPWIPLELGSQCLLLTSEEELGPSGYGVRIPGELGEHEKLIGLFAAQTLGSDEALDPNSIHDLRPYLRYSDPNYWAVVRPPVGWPVPAGRWKIISLKQVPTRQPVRTAGLGDEGLVLNHFSRKALDRHLEVVGGAFKKAAGEEFGKTVRAVFCDSFEIHLPHRSLYWTDDYQEEFRKRKAYDITPHLPALWFNVGDKTPRIRHDFLHVLSQLIIENFFIPLREWCEQNHLKSRVQSHGSIGELLQSYAENSIGEGEQVTSGEPTISVHRKYATSSAHIYQKPLTSAESFTFLTAPGYPGSYRYMVNLELMKSVLDPALRDGYQEMINHGYSYNDPDEKTEPFIEMYASAVIRHTEPWWQYYHHFTSYMARCCALLSQGHFVGDVAILSPTPDAWSKASVPQELFWSPETTIKWGDLPALLVHSGYDFNFINDQVLVEKSKIEKGKLVIGKMEHSVLILPNLTYISPKTMERVCDFCRAGGVVVATERLPEFSTGLVGFVESDQQLRGLVQEMFGEVPEKEQTVRRKFGEGEAILLRSVAELARVLRSRLQPDFDLEKRTEAVLHLHRRVEGTEVYFVTNNSEFYQENAAVFRVGRRIPELWNAETGRVEPAAVYSLESKGVRIPLRLKPYESVFYVFREAAEPAHVMESNAEEIVWSGENKVRCLASGNGVSYIRTGGSGKKPGRQEAVTKDLPAPLDISGEWQVTFEGYKFPKLVKKMAVLHSWTDDPDTRHFSGTARYELEFEVPAGILAKGRRVRLDLGSVADASKVWLNGQAAGVTWKRPHQHDVTQWVHPGNNFLEVRVSNRLINLVGGLKRPEWADKVVEKYGHYNERQEWYETNSREYGASELPPAGLLGPVRLVFLQEVEFEI
;
A
#
# COMPACT_ATOMS: atom_id res chain seq x y z
N MET A 1 30.99 15.42 -29.19
CA MET A 1 31.56 16.73 -29.64
C MET A 1 30.53 17.83 -29.50
N ARG A 2 30.90 18.88 -28.74
CA ARG A 2 30.33 20.26 -28.69
C ARG A 2 28.83 20.41 -28.47
N ARG A 3 28.39 20.84 -27.26
CA ARG A 3 28.41 22.16 -26.56
C ARG A 3 27.79 23.32 -27.33
N ARG A 4 26.72 23.91 -26.77
CA ARG A 4 26.58 25.26 -26.24
C ARG A 4 25.35 26.07 -26.71
N ASN A 5 24.63 26.55 -25.67
CA ASN A 5 24.01 27.88 -25.51
C ASN A 5 22.78 28.27 -26.35
N PHE A 6 21.70 28.63 -25.67
CA PHE A 6 21.18 29.99 -25.77
C PHE A 6 20.40 30.41 -24.49
N LEU A 7 20.81 31.52 -23.98
CA LEU A 7 20.23 32.32 -22.92
C LEU A 7 19.59 33.58 -23.52
N LYS A 8 18.64 34.19 -22.76
CA LYS A 8 18.08 35.55 -22.84
C LYS A 8 16.87 35.73 -23.76
N THR A 9 15.83 36.40 -23.42
CA THR A 9 15.37 37.47 -22.51
C THR A 9 13.92 37.76 -22.81
N SER A 10 13.04 38.08 -21.87
CA SER A 10 12.58 39.48 -21.72
C SER A 10 11.42 39.57 -20.72
N LEU A 11 11.49 40.66 -19.95
CA LEU A 11 10.55 41.16 -18.98
C LEU A 11 9.21 41.61 -19.58
N GLY A 12 8.15 41.55 -18.76
CA GLY A 12 6.92 42.29 -18.94
C GLY A 12 6.11 42.32 -17.66
N ALA A 13 6.15 43.44 -16.96
CA ALA A 13 5.50 43.71 -15.70
C ALA A 13 4.04 44.07 -15.86
N ALA A 14 3.17 43.59 -14.95
CA ALA A 14 1.95 44.33 -14.58
C ALA A 14 1.63 43.97 -13.10
N GLY A 15 1.59 44.98 -12.26
CA GLY A 15 1.47 44.90 -10.81
C GLY A 15 0.02 44.74 -10.33
N ALA A 16 -0.12 44.09 -9.21
CA ALA A 16 -1.20 44.33 -8.28
C ALA A 16 -0.66 44.29 -6.86
N ALA A 17 -0.73 45.44 -6.20
CA ALA A 17 -0.28 45.62 -4.83
C ALA A 17 -1.26 44.99 -3.85
N LEU A 18 -0.80 44.05 -3.05
CA LEU A 18 -1.46 43.60 -1.83
C LEU A 18 -0.53 43.89 -0.65
N THR A 19 -1.08 44.71 0.25
CA THR A 19 -0.40 45.20 1.44
C THR A 19 0.02 44.09 2.39
N LEU A 20 1.31 43.84 2.49
CA LEU A 20 1.92 43.00 3.51
C LEU A 20 1.97 43.79 4.85
N ARG A 21 1.26 43.28 5.84
CA ARG A 21 1.50 43.67 7.23
C ARG A 21 2.83 43.06 7.69
N SER A 22 3.67 43.92 8.22
CA SER A 22 5.03 43.70 8.65
C SER A 22 5.16 42.58 9.67
N LEU A 23 5.98 41.56 9.34
CA LEU A 23 6.62 40.65 10.28
C LEU A 23 7.81 41.34 10.98
N PRO A 24 8.13 41.04 12.25
CA PRO A 24 9.27 41.62 12.94
C PRO A 24 10.59 41.20 12.30
N PRO A 25 11.65 41.99 12.40
CA PRO A 25 12.89 41.75 11.69
C PRO A 25 13.63 40.51 12.19
N ALA A 26 14.05 39.69 11.23
CA ALA A 26 14.95 38.58 11.48
C ALA A 26 16.25 39.04 12.16
N LEU A 27 16.59 38.38 13.27
CA LEU A 27 17.89 38.56 13.94
C LEU A 27 19.02 38.25 12.95
N SER A 28 19.80 39.25 12.61
CA SER A 28 20.96 39.13 11.75
C SER A 28 22.08 38.37 12.47
N PHE A 29 22.46 37.22 11.98
CA PHE A 29 23.67 36.52 12.34
C PHE A 29 24.87 37.22 11.64
N ALA A 30 25.48 38.20 12.30
CA ALA A 30 26.77 38.74 11.89
C ALA A 30 27.89 37.83 12.44
N GLY A 31 28.53 37.07 11.53
CA GLY A 31 29.72 36.30 11.88
C GLY A 31 29.87 34.87 11.33
N ALA A 32 28.90 34.36 10.57
CA ALA A 32 29.03 33.05 9.93
C ALA A 32 29.64 33.18 8.52
N GLY A 33 30.70 32.41 8.23
CA GLY A 33 31.33 32.37 6.92
C GLY A 33 30.39 31.86 5.81
N PRO A 34 30.73 32.01 4.51
CA PRO A 34 29.85 31.76 3.37
C PRO A 34 29.25 30.33 3.32
N LEU A 35 29.93 29.36 3.88
CA LEU A 35 29.43 27.96 3.96
C LEU A 35 28.29 27.80 4.99
N VAL A 36 28.30 28.51 6.08
CA VAL A 36 27.26 28.45 7.13
C VAL A 36 26.02 29.23 6.70
N GLN A 37 26.21 30.35 5.97
CA GLN A 37 25.09 31.10 5.42
C GLN A 37 24.37 30.34 4.30
N GLY A 38 25.09 29.56 3.49
CA GLY A 38 24.50 28.66 2.49
C GLY A 38 23.66 27.53 3.10
N ALA A 39 24.17 26.90 4.14
CA ALA A 39 23.47 25.84 4.85
C ALA A 39 22.20 26.34 5.57
N ALA A 40 22.27 27.49 6.24
CA ALA A 40 21.10 28.09 6.90
C ALA A 40 20.01 28.53 5.90
N ALA A 41 20.40 28.99 4.70
CA ALA A 41 19.48 29.35 3.64
C ALA A 41 18.77 28.11 3.05
N GLN A 42 19.47 26.98 2.87
CA GLN A 42 18.89 25.71 2.43
C GLN A 42 17.93 25.11 3.47
N LEU A 43 18.31 25.13 4.74
CA LEU A 43 17.46 24.66 5.85
C LEU A 43 16.13 25.43 5.94
N ASN A 44 16.17 26.74 5.74
CA ASN A 44 14.97 27.58 5.72
C ASN A 44 14.10 27.32 4.48
N ALA A 45 14.71 27.02 3.33
CA ALA A 45 13.99 26.70 2.10
C ALA A 45 13.24 25.38 2.21
N GLY A 46 13.88 24.33 2.75
CA GLY A 46 13.26 23.02 2.98
C GLY A 46 12.08 23.09 3.94
N TYR A 47 12.22 23.78 5.05
CA TYR A 47 11.15 24.00 6.03
C TYR A 47 9.97 24.78 5.43
N SER A 48 10.23 25.83 4.66
CA SER A 48 9.18 26.62 4.00
C SER A 48 8.42 25.80 2.97
N SER A 49 9.12 24.96 2.21
CA SER A 49 8.52 24.03 1.26
C SER A 49 7.61 23.00 1.95
N LEU A 50 8.06 22.40 3.05
CA LEU A 50 7.28 21.50 3.87
C LEU A 50 5.99 22.15 4.36
N ARG A 51 6.09 23.37 4.92
CA ARG A 51 4.96 24.09 5.44
C ARG A 51 3.93 24.43 4.36
N GLN A 52 4.41 24.90 3.22
CA GLN A 52 3.55 25.18 2.06
C GLN A 52 2.82 23.91 1.57
N ALA A 53 3.53 22.77 1.47
CA ALA A 53 2.94 21.50 1.06
C ALA A 53 1.88 20.99 2.06
N PHE A 54 2.10 21.20 3.36
CA PHE A 54 1.16 20.84 4.41
C PHE A 54 -0.10 21.72 4.41
N GLU A 55 0.07 23.04 4.30
CA GLU A 55 -1.04 23.99 4.28
C GLU A 55 -1.86 23.90 2.99
N ASN A 56 -1.20 23.64 1.85
CA ASN A 56 -1.79 23.57 0.51
C ASN A 56 -1.28 22.36 -0.26
N PRO A 57 -1.79 21.15 0.05
CA PRO A 57 -1.35 19.92 -0.60
C PRO A 57 -1.54 19.96 -2.12
N PRO A 58 -0.50 19.61 -2.92
CA PRO A 58 -0.61 19.47 -4.37
C PRO A 58 -1.67 18.45 -4.79
N ASN A 59 -2.22 18.60 -6.00
CA ASN A 59 -3.23 17.67 -6.51
C ASN A 59 -2.74 16.21 -6.57
N ASP A 60 -1.46 15.99 -6.91
CA ASP A 60 -0.89 14.64 -6.98
C ASP A 60 -0.77 13.97 -5.59
N ASN A 61 -0.86 14.73 -4.49
CA ASN A 61 -0.91 14.21 -3.13
C ASN A 61 -2.33 14.15 -2.55
N ARG A 62 -3.34 14.62 -3.28
CA ARG A 62 -4.72 14.43 -2.88
C ARG A 62 -5.15 12.99 -3.12
N ASN A 63 -6.22 12.58 -2.46
CA ASN A 63 -6.82 11.28 -2.66
C ASN A 63 -7.34 11.13 -4.08
N TRP A 64 -7.19 9.94 -4.64
CA TRP A 64 -7.72 9.54 -5.94
C TRP A 64 -8.71 8.39 -5.78
N THR A 65 -9.46 8.08 -6.84
CA THR A 65 -10.33 6.91 -6.82
C THR A 65 -10.34 6.21 -8.17
N ARG A 66 -10.35 4.88 -8.14
CA ARG A 66 -10.82 4.09 -9.28
C ARG A 66 -12.28 4.39 -9.47
N TRP A 67 -12.64 4.67 -10.71
CA TRP A 67 -13.98 5.02 -11.12
C TRP A 67 -14.42 4.07 -12.21
N TRP A 68 -15.21 3.07 -11.80
CA TRP A 68 -15.65 2.01 -12.69
C TRP A 68 -16.91 2.40 -13.41
N TRP A 69 -16.84 2.29 -14.72
CA TRP A 69 -18.00 2.41 -15.58
C TRP A 69 -18.50 1.02 -15.95
N PHE A 70 -19.60 0.59 -15.34
CA PHE A 70 -20.21 -0.70 -15.60
C PHE A 70 -21.09 -0.65 -16.81
N GLY A 71 -20.54 -0.99 -18.00
CA GLY A 71 -21.28 -0.92 -19.24
C GLY A 71 -21.74 0.49 -19.55
N PRO A 72 -22.83 0.65 -20.24
CA PRO A 72 -23.17 1.80 -21.08
C PRO A 72 -24.08 2.81 -20.48
N GLN A 73 -24.36 2.78 -19.21
CA GLN A 73 -25.25 3.77 -18.59
C GLN A 73 -24.56 5.12 -18.37
N ALA A 74 -23.24 5.18 -18.55
CA ALA A 74 -22.52 6.44 -18.43
C ALA A 74 -23.03 7.45 -19.45
N ASN A 75 -23.37 8.62 -18.95
CA ASN A 75 -23.81 9.76 -19.75
C ASN A 75 -23.18 11.05 -19.21
N GLU A 76 -23.25 12.12 -20.00
CA GLU A 76 -22.58 13.38 -19.65
C GLU A 76 -23.13 13.99 -18.36
N GLN A 77 -24.41 13.84 -18.06
CA GLN A 77 -25.03 14.37 -16.85
C GLN A 77 -24.52 13.65 -15.61
N GLY A 78 -24.53 12.31 -15.62
CA GLY A 78 -24.03 11.50 -14.53
C GLY A 78 -22.54 11.68 -14.30
N ILE A 79 -21.73 11.68 -15.37
CA ILE A 79 -20.29 11.95 -15.32
C ILE A 79 -20.02 13.31 -14.68
N ALA A 80 -20.72 14.37 -15.11
CA ALA A 80 -20.56 15.69 -14.56
C ALA A 80 -20.92 15.73 -13.07
N TYR A 81 -22.04 15.12 -12.70
CA TYR A 81 -22.50 15.06 -11.31
C TYR A 81 -21.51 14.35 -10.40
N GLU A 82 -21.05 13.15 -10.77
CA GLU A 82 -20.13 12.38 -9.93
C GLU A 82 -18.76 13.04 -9.79
N LEU A 83 -18.19 13.61 -10.87
CA LEU A 83 -16.95 14.37 -10.80
C LEU A 83 -17.08 15.60 -9.88
N GLU A 84 -18.23 16.28 -9.89
CA GLU A 84 -18.49 17.39 -8.96
C GLU A 84 -18.59 16.92 -7.50
N GLN A 85 -19.22 15.77 -7.24
CA GLN A 85 -19.24 15.17 -5.91
C GLN A 85 -17.84 14.81 -5.42
N MET A 86 -17.02 14.18 -6.27
CA MET A 86 -15.64 13.83 -5.96
C MET A 86 -14.79 15.08 -5.69
N HIS A 87 -14.89 16.08 -6.56
CA HIS A 87 -14.17 17.35 -6.41
C HIS A 87 -14.54 18.06 -5.10
N LYS A 88 -15.85 18.13 -4.78
CA LYS A 88 -16.35 18.72 -3.53
C LYS A 88 -15.75 18.05 -2.29
N GLN A 89 -15.48 16.78 -2.35
CA GLN A 89 -14.84 16.03 -1.27
C GLN A 89 -13.30 16.04 -1.32
N GLY A 90 -12.71 16.85 -2.20
CA GLY A 90 -11.27 17.09 -2.23
C GLY A 90 -10.44 16.04 -2.98
N LEU A 91 -11.04 15.20 -3.82
CA LEU A 91 -10.30 14.28 -4.66
C LEU A 91 -9.48 15.04 -5.70
N GLY A 92 -8.23 14.61 -5.93
CA GLY A 92 -7.32 15.21 -6.91
C GLY A 92 -7.51 14.68 -8.33
N GLY A 93 -8.05 13.47 -8.45
CA GLY A 93 -8.26 12.83 -9.74
C GLY A 93 -9.02 11.52 -9.67
N VAL A 94 -9.25 10.96 -10.84
CA VAL A 94 -9.92 9.68 -11.04
C VAL A 94 -9.09 8.77 -11.94
N GLU A 95 -9.12 7.48 -11.67
CA GLU A 95 -8.69 6.45 -12.59
C GLU A 95 -9.93 5.89 -13.28
N MET A 96 -10.07 6.17 -14.55
CA MET A 96 -11.20 5.72 -15.33
C MET A 96 -10.96 4.30 -15.84
N GLN A 97 -11.82 3.40 -15.44
CA GLN A 97 -11.80 2.01 -15.87
C GLN A 97 -13.15 1.60 -16.45
N TRP A 98 -13.11 1.12 -17.68
CA TRP A 98 -14.25 0.47 -18.30
C TRP A 98 -14.34 -0.99 -17.85
N MET A 99 -15.49 -1.37 -17.34
CA MET A 99 -15.73 -2.75 -16.93
C MET A 99 -17.10 -3.18 -17.35
N THR A 100 -17.25 -4.48 -17.49
CA THR A 100 -18.58 -4.98 -17.69
C THR A 100 -19.29 -5.10 -16.43
N PRO A 101 -20.43 -5.69 -16.35
CA PRO A 101 -20.96 -6.80 -17.16
C PRO A 101 -22.44 -6.83 -17.33
N LEU A 102 -23.10 -5.72 -17.26
CA LEU A 102 -24.56 -5.72 -17.29
C LEU A 102 -25.07 -5.50 -18.71
N GLU A 103 -25.87 -6.44 -19.22
CA GLU A 103 -26.70 -6.17 -20.36
C GLU A 103 -27.86 -5.28 -19.91
N LEU A 104 -27.65 -3.98 -20.00
CA LEU A 104 -28.67 -2.98 -19.72
C LEU A 104 -29.09 -2.32 -21.03
N GLU A 105 -30.33 -1.87 -21.08
CA GLU A 105 -30.83 -1.14 -22.24
C GLU A 105 -30.00 0.15 -22.44
N GLY A 106 -29.52 0.38 -23.67
CA GLY A 106 -28.69 1.54 -23.98
C GLY A 106 -27.17 1.30 -23.94
N ASN A 107 -26.75 0.04 -23.89
CA ASN A 107 -25.34 -0.34 -23.93
C ASN A 107 -24.63 0.13 -25.20
N PHE A 108 -23.39 0.60 -25.08
CA PHE A 108 -22.52 0.91 -26.20
C PHE A 108 -21.15 0.26 -26.00
N ASP A 109 -20.49 -0.11 -27.11
CA ASP A 109 -19.27 -0.89 -27.08
C ASP A 109 -18.07 -0.04 -26.62
N PHE A 110 -17.10 -0.70 -25.99
CA PHE A 110 -15.77 -0.15 -25.74
C PHE A 110 -15.11 0.25 -27.07
N LEU A 111 -14.33 1.31 -27.06
CA LEU A 111 -13.70 1.90 -28.24
C LEU A 111 -14.65 2.42 -29.33
N SER A 112 -15.98 2.39 -29.11
CA SER A 112 -16.96 2.98 -30.03
C SER A 112 -16.84 4.52 -30.07
N GLU A 113 -17.52 5.13 -31.04
CA GLU A 113 -17.57 6.59 -31.13
C GLU A 113 -18.25 7.23 -29.90
N ARG A 114 -19.30 6.58 -29.37
CA ARG A 114 -19.97 7.04 -28.14
C ARG A 114 -19.04 6.99 -26.93
N TRP A 115 -18.33 5.89 -26.78
CA TRP A 115 -17.30 5.75 -25.75
C TRP A 115 -16.25 6.88 -25.86
N ALA A 116 -15.73 7.14 -27.06
CA ALA A 116 -14.73 8.19 -27.27
C ALA A 116 -15.26 9.61 -26.94
N GLN A 117 -16.54 9.88 -27.22
CA GLN A 117 -17.19 11.14 -26.85
C GLN A 117 -17.26 11.31 -25.34
N LEU A 118 -17.62 10.27 -24.61
CA LEU A 118 -17.70 10.29 -23.13
C LEU A 118 -16.32 10.42 -22.48
N VAL A 119 -15.30 9.73 -23.00
CA VAL A 119 -13.90 9.90 -22.56
C VAL A 119 -13.47 11.35 -22.73
N LYS A 120 -13.72 11.94 -23.92
CA LYS A 120 -13.42 13.34 -24.18
C LYS A 120 -14.14 14.26 -23.20
N PHE A 121 -15.44 14.06 -23.00
CA PHE A 121 -16.25 14.84 -22.06
C PHE A 121 -15.69 14.75 -20.63
N THR A 122 -15.37 13.53 -20.16
CA THR A 122 -14.78 13.28 -18.84
C THR A 122 -13.50 14.07 -18.64
N VAL A 123 -12.57 13.98 -19.60
CA VAL A 123 -11.29 14.69 -19.53
C VAL A 123 -11.49 16.21 -19.49
N GLN A 124 -12.40 16.74 -20.30
CA GLN A 124 -12.74 18.17 -20.32
C GLN A 124 -13.37 18.63 -19.00
N LYS A 125 -14.30 17.84 -18.44
CA LYS A 125 -14.96 18.14 -17.16
C LYS A 125 -13.96 18.09 -16.02
N ALA A 126 -13.12 17.06 -15.95
CA ALA A 126 -12.05 16.95 -14.96
C ALA A 126 -11.09 18.16 -15.02
N LYS A 127 -10.68 18.58 -16.24
CA LYS A 127 -9.87 19.78 -16.44
C LYS A 127 -10.55 21.02 -15.88
N ALA A 128 -11.84 21.22 -16.16
CA ALA A 128 -12.59 22.37 -15.69
C ALA A 128 -12.69 22.43 -14.16
N LEU A 129 -12.68 21.27 -13.49
CA LEU A 129 -12.66 21.15 -12.04
C LEU A 129 -11.23 21.20 -11.43
N GLY A 130 -10.18 21.28 -12.25
CA GLY A 130 -8.79 21.19 -11.79
C GLY A 130 -8.38 19.79 -11.34
N MET A 131 -9.14 18.78 -11.70
CA MET A 131 -8.84 17.37 -11.46
C MET A 131 -7.98 16.77 -12.57
N ARG A 132 -7.35 15.62 -12.31
CA ARG A 132 -6.61 14.83 -13.29
C ARG A 132 -7.32 13.51 -13.58
N VAL A 133 -6.90 12.85 -14.66
CA VAL A 133 -7.43 11.54 -15.07
C VAL A 133 -6.28 10.58 -15.34
N ASP A 134 -6.38 9.38 -14.82
CA ASP A 134 -5.58 8.22 -15.24
C ASP A 134 -6.47 7.26 -16.03
N PHE A 135 -5.90 6.47 -16.93
CA PHE A 135 -6.64 5.49 -17.72
C PHE A 135 -6.14 4.08 -17.44
N THR A 136 -7.03 3.16 -17.16
CA THR A 136 -6.76 1.73 -17.35
C THR A 136 -6.88 1.41 -18.84
N LEU A 137 -5.81 0.88 -19.44
CA LEU A 137 -5.81 0.54 -20.87
C LEU A 137 -6.45 -0.82 -21.11
N GLY A 138 -7.77 -0.89 -21.11
CA GLY A 138 -8.52 -2.13 -21.33
C GLY A 138 -9.88 -2.12 -20.65
N THR A 139 -10.52 -3.29 -20.68
CA THR A 139 -11.84 -3.56 -20.10
C THR A 139 -11.75 -4.52 -18.91
N GLY A 140 -10.68 -4.48 -18.16
CA GLY A 140 -10.41 -5.39 -17.04
C GLY A 140 -8.92 -5.64 -16.91
N TRP A 141 -8.55 -6.77 -16.34
CA TRP A 141 -7.15 -7.14 -16.10
C TRP A 141 -6.90 -8.66 -16.26
N PRO A 142 -5.64 -9.09 -16.45
CA PRO A 142 -4.49 -8.33 -16.97
C PRO A 142 -4.75 -7.75 -18.36
N TYR A 143 -3.81 -6.95 -18.89
CA TYR A 143 -3.95 -6.37 -20.24
C TYR A 143 -4.25 -7.43 -21.30
N GLY A 144 -5.13 -7.08 -22.24
CA GLY A 144 -5.59 -7.96 -23.32
C GLY A 144 -6.85 -7.40 -23.99
N GLY A 145 -7.54 -8.26 -24.72
CA GLY A 145 -8.79 -7.91 -25.36
C GLY A 145 -8.98 -8.61 -26.72
N PRO A 146 -10.08 -8.35 -27.45
CA PRO A 146 -10.39 -9.04 -28.72
C PRO A 146 -9.41 -8.71 -29.86
N TRP A 147 -8.60 -7.69 -29.73
CA TRP A 147 -7.50 -7.31 -30.65
C TRP A 147 -6.24 -8.14 -30.49
N ILE A 148 -6.18 -9.04 -29.50
CA ILE A 148 -5.06 -9.95 -29.27
C ILE A 148 -5.36 -11.28 -29.93
N PRO A 149 -4.69 -11.59 -31.08
CA PRO A 149 -4.85 -12.88 -31.72
C PRO A 149 -4.15 -13.98 -30.90
N LEU A 150 -4.46 -15.23 -31.17
CA LEU A 150 -4.04 -16.37 -30.35
C LEU A 150 -2.50 -16.47 -30.22
N GLU A 151 -1.78 -16.14 -31.25
CA GLU A 151 -0.30 -16.16 -31.29
C GLU A 151 0.35 -15.05 -30.44
N LEU A 152 -0.41 -13.99 -30.10
CA LEU A 152 0.04 -12.92 -29.20
C LEU A 152 -0.59 -13.07 -27.80
N GLY A 153 -1.47 -14.05 -27.60
CA GLY A 153 -2.05 -14.40 -26.31
C GLY A 153 -1.03 -15.06 -25.39
N SER A 154 -1.35 -15.09 -24.10
CA SER A 154 -0.53 -15.72 -23.07
C SER A 154 -0.28 -17.19 -23.39
N GLN A 155 0.97 -17.67 -23.20
CA GLN A 155 1.44 -19.01 -23.48
C GLN A 155 1.96 -19.68 -22.21
N CYS A 156 1.90 -20.98 -22.17
CA CYS A 156 2.53 -21.76 -21.10
C CYS A 156 3.22 -23.02 -21.63
N LEU A 157 4.13 -23.55 -20.82
CA LEU A 157 4.77 -24.84 -21.03
C LEU A 157 4.04 -25.87 -20.17
N LEU A 158 3.28 -26.74 -20.80
CA LEU A 158 2.45 -27.76 -20.16
C LEU A 158 3.18 -29.09 -20.12
N LEU A 159 3.21 -29.71 -18.94
CA LEU A 159 3.75 -31.05 -18.76
C LEU A 159 2.61 -32.10 -18.79
N THR A 160 2.83 -33.14 -19.60
CA THR A 160 2.09 -34.40 -19.52
C THR A 160 3.07 -35.57 -19.37
N SER A 161 2.72 -36.59 -18.58
CA SER A 161 3.60 -37.72 -18.38
C SER A 161 2.81 -39.04 -18.23
N GLU A 162 3.41 -40.13 -18.68
CA GLU A 162 2.87 -41.49 -18.54
C GLU A 162 3.98 -42.40 -18.03
N GLU A 163 3.60 -43.50 -17.36
CA GLU A 163 4.57 -44.48 -16.88
C GLU A 163 4.64 -45.66 -17.86
N GLU A 164 5.82 -46.14 -18.09
CA GLU A 164 6.12 -47.29 -18.92
C GLU A 164 6.99 -48.28 -18.13
N LEU A 165 6.64 -49.56 -18.24
CA LEU A 165 7.40 -50.66 -17.64
C LEU A 165 8.16 -51.42 -18.74
N GLY A 166 9.47 -51.40 -18.66
CA GLY A 166 10.35 -52.13 -19.57
C GLY A 166 10.85 -53.47 -19.00
N PRO A 167 11.41 -54.38 -19.89
CA PRO A 167 11.75 -54.06 -21.29
C PRO A 167 10.58 -54.19 -22.24
N SER A 168 10.45 -53.25 -23.21
CA SER A 168 9.46 -53.30 -24.26
C SER A 168 10.08 -52.90 -25.59
N GLY A 169 9.87 -53.73 -26.62
CA GLY A 169 10.34 -53.46 -27.97
C GLY A 169 9.36 -52.69 -28.86
N TYR A 170 8.15 -52.38 -28.39
CA TYR A 170 7.07 -51.80 -29.18
C TYR A 170 7.12 -50.26 -29.27
N GLY A 171 8.12 -49.64 -28.64
CA GLY A 171 8.19 -48.18 -28.52
C GLY A 171 7.16 -47.62 -27.51
N VAL A 172 7.15 -46.30 -27.38
CA VAL A 172 6.22 -45.58 -26.49
C VAL A 172 5.33 -44.62 -27.28
N ARG A 173 4.29 -44.11 -26.66
CA ARG A 173 3.44 -43.05 -27.22
C ARG A 173 3.77 -41.73 -26.54
N ILE A 174 3.58 -40.61 -27.26
CA ILE A 174 3.71 -39.28 -26.65
C ILE A 174 2.56 -39.13 -25.60
N PRO A 175 2.90 -38.80 -24.35
CA PRO A 175 1.88 -38.49 -23.35
C PRO A 175 1.02 -37.29 -23.74
N GLY A 176 -0.29 -37.47 -23.74
CA GLY A 176 -1.27 -36.49 -24.20
C GLY A 176 -1.25 -36.23 -25.70
N GLU A 177 -2.32 -35.61 -26.20
CA GLU A 177 -2.45 -35.24 -27.63
C GLU A 177 -1.80 -33.86 -27.89
N LEU A 178 -1.38 -33.62 -29.12
CA LEU A 178 -0.91 -32.32 -29.58
C LEU A 178 -2.06 -31.63 -30.30
N GLY A 179 -2.60 -30.56 -29.70
CA GLY A 179 -3.68 -29.78 -30.28
C GLY A 179 -3.23 -28.82 -31.37
N GLU A 180 -4.18 -28.25 -32.07
CA GLU A 180 -3.95 -27.14 -32.98
C GLU A 180 -3.35 -25.94 -32.22
N HIS A 181 -2.34 -25.30 -32.77
CA HIS A 181 -1.56 -24.21 -32.15
C HIS A 181 -0.67 -24.62 -30.95
N GLU A 182 -0.48 -25.93 -30.71
CA GLU A 182 0.48 -26.42 -29.72
C GLU A 182 1.82 -26.82 -30.38
N LYS A 183 2.91 -26.67 -29.64
CA LYS A 183 4.25 -27.07 -30.12
C LYS A 183 4.88 -28.03 -29.12
N LEU A 184 5.43 -29.13 -29.63
CA LEU A 184 6.24 -30.03 -28.80
C LEU A 184 7.60 -29.40 -28.55
N ILE A 185 7.89 -29.01 -27.32
CA ILE A 185 9.17 -28.38 -26.89
C ILE A 185 10.16 -29.44 -26.45
N GLY A 186 9.70 -30.46 -25.70
CA GLY A 186 10.54 -31.52 -25.20
C GLY A 186 9.80 -32.84 -25.08
N LEU A 187 10.54 -33.95 -25.31
CA LEU A 187 10.03 -35.30 -25.11
C LEU A 187 11.16 -36.15 -24.49
N PHE A 188 10.92 -36.67 -23.29
CA PHE A 188 11.95 -37.34 -22.53
C PHE A 188 11.46 -38.67 -21.96
N ALA A 189 12.42 -39.58 -21.73
CA ALA A 189 12.22 -40.72 -20.86
C ALA A 189 13.24 -40.63 -19.70
N ALA A 190 12.82 -40.95 -18.51
CA ALA A 190 13.69 -41.01 -17.34
C ALA A 190 13.22 -42.09 -16.36
N GLN A 191 14.16 -42.74 -15.64
CA GLN A 191 13.85 -43.65 -14.57
C GLN A 191 13.44 -42.89 -13.30
N THR A 192 12.43 -43.39 -12.61
CA THR A 192 11.98 -42.82 -11.33
C THR A 192 12.78 -43.40 -10.17
N LEU A 193 13.16 -42.52 -9.21
CA LEU A 193 13.90 -42.89 -7.98
C LEU A 193 12.96 -42.84 -6.79
N GLY A 194 12.46 -43.99 -6.35
CA GLY A 194 11.73 -44.12 -5.09
C GLY A 194 10.38 -43.40 -5.03
N SER A 195 10.28 -42.18 -5.46
CA SER A 195 9.04 -41.39 -5.57
C SER A 195 8.81 -40.93 -6.99
N ASP A 196 7.54 -40.65 -7.35
CA ASP A 196 7.17 -40.15 -8.67
C ASP A 196 7.71 -38.74 -8.97
N GLU A 197 8.25 -38.05 -7.98
CA GLU A 197 8.78 -36.70 -8.07
C GLU A 197 10.31 -36.65 -8.27
N ALA A 198 11.02 -37.78 -8.17
CA ALA A 198 12.46 -37.88 -8.35
C ALA A 198 12.82 -38.73 -9.57
N LEU A 199 13.75 -38.23 -10.41
CA LEU A 199 14.26 -38.91 -11.58
C LEU A 199 15.76 -39.15 -11.42
N ASP A 200 16.25 -40.31 -11.95
CA ASP A 200 17.69 -40.54 -12.09
C ASP A 200 18.25 -39.56 -13.14
N PRO A 201 19.11 -38.62 -12.75
CA PRO A 201 19.70 -37.66 -13.69
C PRO A 201 20.51 -38.27 -14.81
N ASN A 202 21.03 -39.49 -14.64
CA ASN A 202 21.82 -40.21 -15.63
C ASN A 202 20.95 -40.97 -16.64
N SER A 203 19.66 -41.14 -16.35
CA SER A 203 18.70 -41.88 -17.19
C SER A 203 17.85 -40.97 -18.10
N ILE A 204 18.05 -39.65 -18.07
CA ILE A 204 17.24 -38.71 -18.87
C ILE A 204 17.66 -38.81 -20.33
N HIS A 205 16.76 -39.32 -21.17
CA HIS A 205 16.94 -39.44 -22.64
C HIS A 205 16.00 -38.49 -23.38
N ASP A 206 16.51 -37.72 -24.30
CA ASP A 206 15.69 -36.98 -25.27
C ASP A 206 15.15 -37.94 -26.32
N LEU A 207 13.84 -38.05 -26.39
CA LEU A 207 13.14 -38.97 -27.32
C LEU A 207 12.75 -38.33 -28.63
N ARG A 208 12.96 -37.03 -28.85
CA ARG A 208 12.61 -36.36 -30.11
C ARG A 208 13.29 -36.95 -31.32
N PRO A 209 14.58 -37.41 -31.28
CA PRO A 209 15.21 -38.09 -32.39
C PRO A 209 14.55 -39.42 -32.80
N TYR A 210 13.74 -40.02 -31.93
CA TYR A 210 13.07 -41.30 -32.19
C TYR A 210 11.64 -41.11 -32.72
N LEU A 211 11.20 -39.86 -32.99
CA LEU A 211 9.92 -39.58 -33.61
C LEU A 211 9.97 -40.06 -35.06
N ARG A 212 9.01 -40.95 -35.44
CA ARG A 212 9.00 -41.58 -36.75
C ARG A 212 8.33 -40.75 -37.84
N TYR A 213 7.63 -39.67 -37.48
CA TYR A 213 6.91 -38.81 -38.41
C TYR A 213 7.24 -37.36 -38.15
N SER A 214 7.63 -36.63 -39.19
CA SER A 214 8.00 -35.20 -39.13
C SER A 214 6.91 -34.28 -39.70
N ASP A 215 5.77 -34.81 -40.15
CA ASP A 215 4.68 -33.99 -40.70
C ASP A 215 3.87 -33.32 -39.55
N PRO A 216 3.88 -32.00 -39.45
CA PRO A 216 3.12 -31.27 -38.42
C PRO A 216 1.62 -31.51 -38.53
N ASN A 217 1.09 -31.78 -39.70
CA ASN A 217 -0.33 -31.98 -39.90
C ASN A 217 -0.81 -33.36 -39.42
N TYR A 218 0.09 -34.33 -39.25
CA TYR A 218 -0.26 -35.65 -38.73
C TYR A 218 -0.56 -35.69 -37.25
N TRP A 219 -0.12 -34.64 -36.50
CA TRP A 219 -0.26 -34.54 -35.06
C TRP A 219 -1.68 -34.22 -34.61
N ALA A 220 -2.53 -33.68 -35.47
CA ALA A 220 -3.88 -33.23 -35.13
C ALA A 220 -4.88 -34.36 -34.80
N VAL A 221 -4.53 -35.64 -35.03
CA VAL A 221 -5.51 -36.72 -34.91
C VAL A 221 -5.02 -37.96 -34.16
N VAL A 222 -3.73 -38.19 -33.99
CA VAL A 222 -3.21 -39.42 -33.37
C VAL A 222 -1.94 -39.14 -32.53
N ARG A 223 -1.84 -39.81 -31.40
CA ARG A 223 -0.60 -39.83 -30.57
C ARG A 223 0.48 -40.61 -31.35
N PRO A 224 1.51 -39.96 -31.96
CA PRO A 224 2.46 -40.66 -32.80
C PRO A 224 3.34 -41.58 -31.98
N PRO A 225 3.71 -42.74 -32.56
CA PRO A 225 4.61 -43.67 -31.92
C PRO A 225 6.04 -43.14 -31.92
N VAL A 226 6.71 -43.28 -30.80
CA VAL A 226 8.14 -43.01 -30.60
C VAL A 226 8.86 -44.34 -30.67
N GLY A 227 9.75 -44.47 -31.63
CA GLY A 227 10.47 -45.73 -31.92
C GLY A 227 11.61 -46.06 -30.93
N TRP A 228 11.49 -45.60 -29.69
CA TRP A 228 12.48 -45.84 -28.65
C TRP A 228 12.15 -47.13 -27.88
N PRO A 229 13.06 -48.17 -27.91
CA PRO A 229 12.84 -49.39 -27.13
C PRO A 229 13.00 -49.05 -25.63
N VAL A 230 11.99 -49.40 -24.82
CA VAL A 230 12.01 -49.15 -23.39
C VAL A 230 12.98 -50.13 -22.73
N PRO A 231 14.05 -49.66 -22.05
CA PRO A 231 14.94 -50.57 -21.31
C PRO A 231 14.24 -51.15 -20.09
N ALA A 232 14.86 -52.18 -19.46
CA ALA A 232 14.34 -52.73 -18.24
C ALA A 232 14.20 -51.70 -17.11
N GLY A 233 13.07 -51.77 -16.36
CA GLY A 233 12.80 -50.87 -15.25
C GLY A 233 11.53 -50.05 -15.47
N ARG A 234 11.28 -49.16 -14.51
CA ARG A 234 10.14 -48.24 -14.53
C ARG A 234 10.57 -46.89 -15.08
N TRP A 235 9.95 -46.47 -16.15
CA TRP A 235 10.27 -45.26 -16.89
C TRP A 235 9.09 -44.29 -16.86
N LYS A 236 9.40 -43.01 -16.75
CA LYS A 236 8.43 -41.92 -16.93
C LYS A 236 8.69 -41.28 -18.31
N ILE A 237 7.70 -41.33 -19.17
CA ILE A 237 7.71 -40.64 -20.45
C ILE A 237 7.10 -39.26 -20.24
N ILE A 238 7.84 -38.22 -20.59
CA ILE A 238 7.55 -36.82 -20.28
C ILE A 238 7.40 -36.06 -21.58
N SER A 239 6.26 -35.46 -21.81
CA SER A 239 5.99 -34.54 -22.91
C SER A 239 5.84 -33.13 -22.38
N LEU A 240 6.58 -32.18 -22.95
CA LEU A 240 6.52 -30.76 -22.65
C LEU A 240 6.03 -30.03 -23.88
N LYS A 241 4.90 -29.34 -23.77
CA LYS A 241 4.25 -28.65 -24.86
C LYS A 241 4.08 -27.18 -24.57
N GLN A 242 4.40 -26.34 -25.53
CA GLN A 242 3.93 -24.98 -25.50
C GLN A 242 2.46 -24.97 -25.91
N VAL A 243 1.62 -24.38 -25.07
CA VAL A 243 0.18 -24.26 -25.32
C VAL A 243 -0.31 -22.85 -25.02
N PRO A 244 -1.25 -22.29 -25.82
CA PRO A 244 -1.88 -21.04 -25.47
C PRO A 244 -2.78 -21.24 -24.24
N THR A 245 -2.69 -20.33 -23.27
CA THR A 245 -3.54 -20.41 -22.05
C THR A 245 -5.01 -20.21 -22.37
N ARG A 246 -5.32 -19.49 -23.44
CA ARG A 246 -6.68 -19.06 -23.84
C ARG A 246 -7.41 -18.33 -22.71
N GLN A 247 -6.70 -17.79 -21.73
CA GLN A 247 -7.30 -17.05 -20.65
C GLN A 247 -7.95 -15.77 -21.19
N PRO A 248 -9.25 -15.54 -20.91
CA PRO A 248 -9.87 -14.27 -21.21
C PRO A 248 -9.42 -13.20 -20.24
N VAL A 249 -9.52 -11.93 -20.64
CA VAL A 249 -9.37 -10.80 -19.74
C VAL A 249 -10.45 -10.85 -18.67
N ARG A 250 -10.05 -10.73 -17.41
CA ARG A 250 -10.95 -10.79 -16.27
C ARG A 250 -11.86 -9.56 -16.23
N THR A 251 -13.14 -9.75 -15.93
CA THR A 251 -14.16 -8.71 -15.84
C THR A 251 -14.32 -7.84 -17.10
N ALA A 252 -13.92 -8.36 -18.26
CA ALA A 252 -14.08 -7.65 -19.53
C ALA A 252 -15.54 -7.33 -19.85
N GLY A 253 -15.74 -6.25 -20.60
CA GLY A 253 -17.04 -5.86 -21.16
C GLY A 253 -17.72 -6.96 -21.97
N LEU A 254 -19.07 -6.96 -22.01
CA LEU A 254 -19.81 -7.82 -22.94
C LEU A 254 -19.43 -7.45 -24.37
N GLY A 255 -18.99 -8.45 -25.15
CA GLY A 255 -18.50 -8.27 -26.50
C GLY A 255 -17.03 -7.85 -26.59
N ASP A 256 -16.40 -7.50 -25.45
CA ASP A 256 -15.00 -7.12 -25.36
C ASP A 256 -14.13 -8.25 -24.74
N GLU A 257 -14.70 -9.42 -24.57
CA GLU A 257 -13.96 -10.59 -24.11
C GLU A 257 -12.91 -10.97 -25.13
N GLY A 258 -11.68 -10.90 -24.73
CA GLY A 258 -10.54 -11.27 -25.55
C GLY A 258 -9.45 -11.90 -24.71
N LEU A 259 -8.39 -12.29 -25.37
CA LEU A 259 -7.29 -13.00 -24.72
C LEU A 259 -6.42 -12.05 -23.92
N VAL A 260 -5.95 -12.52 -22.76
CA VAL A 260 -4.83 -11.91 -22.05
C VAL A 260 -3.59 -11.97 -22.95
N LEU A 261 -2.91 -10.85 -23.12
CA LEU A 261 -1.71 -10.77 -23.96
C LEU A 261 -0.52 -11.53 -23.35
N ASN A 262 0.42 -11.94 -24.18
CA ASN A 262 1.69 -12.51 -23.73
C ASN A 262 2.62 -11.40 -23.22
N HIS A 263 2.71 -11.24 -21.90
CA HIS A 263 3.55 -10.22 -21.25
C HIS A 263 5.06 -10.43 -21.43
N PHE A 264 5.47 -11.59 -21.91
CA PHE A 264 6.88 -11.84 -22.29
C PHE A 264 7.18 -11.45 -23.74
N SER A 265 6.17 -11.01 -24.49
CA SER A 265 6.29 -10.66 -25.92
C SER A 265 6.12 -9.15 -26.14
N ARG A 266 7.17 -8.48 -26.55
CA ARG A 266 7.12 -7.07 -26.96
C ARG A 266 6.07 -6.82 -28.05
N LYS A 267 5.91 -7.74 -29.00
CA LYS A 267 4.91 -7.61 -30.08
C LYS A 267 3.49 -7.60 -29.57
N ALA A 268 3.21 -8.37 -28.52
CA ALA A 268 1.88 -8.42 -27.91
C ALA A 268 1.54 -7.08 -27.22
N LEU A 269 2.48 -6.51 -26.48
CA LEU A 269 2.31 -5.19 -25.89
C LEU A 269 2.17 -4.08 -26.94
N ASP A 270 3.03 -4.08 -27.98
CA ASP A 270 2.96 -3.08 -29.05
C ASP A 270 1.59 -3.12 -29.74
N ARG A 271 1.04 -4.31 -30.00
CA ARG A 271 -0.32 -4.48 -30.55
C ARG A 271 -1.40 -3.90 -29.64
N HIS A 272 -1.30 -4.14 -28.35
CA HIS A 272 -2.24 -3.61 -27.34
C HIS A 272 -2.19 -2.09 -27.27
N LEU A 273 -0.98 -1.52 -27.22
CA LEU A 273 -0.78 -0.07 -27.15
C LEU A 273 -1.20 0.64 -28.45
N GLU A 274 -1.01 -0.01 -29.62
CA GLU A 274 -1.48 0.50 -30.91
C GLU A 274 -3.01 0.68 -30.90
N VAL A 275 -3.74 -0.35 -30.50
CA VAL A 275 -5.20 -0.35 -30.57
C VAL A 275 -5.80 0.48 -29.42
N VAL A 276 -5.54 0.09 -28.18
CA VAL A 276 -6.18 0.69 -27.01
C VAL A 276 -5.55 2.03 -26.67
N GLY A 277 -4.22 2.07 -26.56
CA GLY A 277 -3.49 3.31 -26.29
C GLY A 277 -3.76 4.36 -27.35
N GLY A 278 -3.79 3.96 -28.64
CA GLY A 278 -4.15 4.83 -29.77
C GLY A 278 -5.56 5.37 -29.70
N ALA A 279 -6.54 4.56 -29.30
CA ALA A 279 -7.94 4.98 -29.12
C ALA A 279 -8.10 5.99 -27.98
N PHE A 280 -7.50 5.75 -26.81
CA PHE A 280 -7.51 6.70 -25.70
C PHE A 280 -6.81 8.02 -26.06
N LYS A 281 -5.66 7.95 -26.74
CA LYS A 281 -4.97 9.14 -27.22
C LYS A 281 -5.84 9.97 -28.15
N LYS A 282 -6.53 9.32 -29.09
CA LYS A 282 -7.45 9.97 -30.02
C LYS A 282 -8.63 10.62 -29.28
N ALA A 283 -9.22 9.92 -28.30
CA ALA A 283 -10.36 10.40 -27.54
C ALA A 283 -10.00 11.59 -26.64
N ALA A 284 -8.90 11.53 -25.92
CA ALA A 284 -8.43 12.61 -25.02
C ALA A 284 -7.84 13.81 -25.78
N GLY A 285 -7.38 13.64 -27.03
CA GLY A 285 -6.83 14.69 -27.86
C GLY A 285 -5.64 15.41 -27.22
N GLU A 286 -5.65 16.74 -27.20
CA GLU A 286 -4.56 17.58 -26.67
C GLU A 286 -4.37 17.47 -25.15
N GLU A 287 -5.31 16.87 -24.43
CA GLU A 287 -5.22 16.68 -22.98
C GLU A 287 -4.49 15.38 -22.61
N PHE A 288 -4.14 14.55 -23.59
CA PHE A 288 -3.31 13.36 -23.40
C PHE A 288 -1.88 13.77 -23.02
N GLY A 289 -1.43 13.38 -21.83
CA GLY A 289 -0.16 13.84 -21.24
C GLY A 289 -0.26 15.18 -20.50
N LYS A 290 -1.47 15.73 -20.33
CA LYS A 290 -1.74 16.97 -19.58
C LYS A 290 -2.75 16.68 -18.45
N THR A 291 -4.05 16.83 -18.73
CA THR A 291 -5.12 16.43 -17.79
C THR A 291 -5.10 14.91 -17.59
N VAL A 292 -4.89 14.14 -18.65
CA VAL A 292 -4.56 12.72 -18.54
C VAL A 292 -3.09 12.60 -18.10
N ARG A 293 -2.87 12.05 -16.90
CA ARG A 293 -1.57 12.03 -16.24
C ARG A 293 -0.82 10.72 -16.44
N ALA A 294 -1.54 9.61 -16.35
CA ALA A 294 -0.94 8.29 -16.35
C ALA A 294 -1.83 7.26 -17.06
N VAL A 295 -1.20 6.14 -17.40
CA VAL A 295 -1.92 4.89 -17.65
C VAL A 295 -1.68 3.95 -16.49
N PHE A 296 -2.70 3.18 -16.16
CA PHE A 296 -2.68 2.18 -15.09
C PHE A 296 -2.66 0.77 -15.68
N CYS A 297 -1.87 -0.09 -15.07
CA CYS A 297 -1.89 -1.52 -15.30
C CYS A 297 -2.05 -2.23 -13.95
N ASP A 298 -3.11 -3.00 -13.84
CA ASP A 298 -3.48 -3.79 -12.68
C ASP A 298 -2.56 -5.00 -12.48
N SER A 299 -2.78 -5.77 -11.42
CA SER A 299 -2.00 -6.95 -11.05
C SER A 299 -1.98 -8.03 -12.14
N PHE A 300 -0.90 -8.81 -12.14
CA PHE A 300 -0.70 -9.90 -13.12
C PHE A 300 -1.39 -11.17 -12.63
N GLU A 301 -2.64 -11.36 -13.00
CA GLU A 301 -3.43 -12.53 -12.65
C GLU A 301 -3.53 -13.51 -13.83
N ILE A 302 -2.40 -14.04 -14.25
CA ILE A 302 -2.35 -15.03 -15.34
C ILE A 302 -2.55 -16.41 -14.78
N HIS A 303 -3.67 -17.02 -15.11
CA HIS A 303 -4.06 -18.35 -14.67
C HIS A 303 -3.42 -19.43 -15.56
N LEU A 304 -2.52 -20.19 -15.00
CA LEU A 304 -1.87 -21.28 -15.70
C LEU A 304 -2.64 -22.60 -15.49
N PRO A 305 -2.79 -23.44 -16.54
CA PRO A 305 -3.29 -24.81 -16.40
C PRO A 305 -2.47 -25.61 -15.38
N HIS A 306 -3.09 -26.59 -14.74
CA HIS A 306 -2.38 -27.47 -13.81
C HIS A 306 -1.13 -28.11 -14.46
N ARG A 307 -0.02 -28.16 -13.76
CA ARG A 307 1.29 -28.65 -14.23
C ARG A 307 1.87 -27.86 -15.42
N SER A 308 1.62 -26.56 -15.48
CA SER A 308 2.24 -25.70 -16.49
C SER A 308 3.08 -24.58 -15.86
N LEU A 309 3.93 -23.97 -16.66
CA LEU A 309 4.80 -22.85 -16.33
C LEU A 309 4.65 -21.75 -17.37
N TYR A 310 4.98 -20.51 -17.02
CA TYR A 310 5.07 -19.41 -17.98
C TYR A 310 6.02 -19.75 -19.11
N TRP A 311 5.66 -19.35 -20.33
CA TRP A 311 6.46 -19.58 -21.52
C TRP A 311 6.21 -18.54 -22.60
N THR A 312 7.17 -18.41 -23.56
CA THR A 312 7.03 -17.59 -24.76
C THR A 312 7.78 -18.25 -25.92
N ASP A 313 7.44 -17.89 -27.14
CA ASP A 313 7.96 -18.54 -28.36
C ASP A 313 9.49 -18.54 -28.48
N ASP A 314 10.12 -17.45 -28.08
CA ASP A 314 11.56 -17.22 -28.17
C ASP A 314 12.33 -17.61 -26.91
N TYR A 315 11.65 -18.22 -25.91
CA TYR A 315 12.23 -18.48 -24.60
C TYR A 315 13.54 -19.27 -24.64
N GLN A 316 13.62 -20.35 -25.46
CA GLN A 316 14.83 -21.19 -25.53
C GLN A 316 16.02 -20.42 -26.11
N GLU A 317 15.77 -19.55 -27.10
CA GLU A 317 16.79 -18.70 -27.70
C GLU A 317 17.31 -17.66 -26.73
N GLU A 318 16.39 -16.96 -26.09
CA GLU A 318 16.70 -15.94 -25.07
C GLU A 318 17.39 -16.53 -23.84
N PHE A 319 16.98 -17.73 -23.41
CA PHE A 319 17.64 -18.45 -22.34
C PHE A 319 19.09 -18.76 -22.70
N ARG A 320 19.35 -19.31 -23.91
CA ARG A 320 20.72 -19.66 -24.35
C ARG A 320 21.60 -18.41 -24.42
N LYS A 321 21.08 -17.28 -24.89
CA LYS A 321 21.83 -16.01 -24.93
C LYS A 321 22.26 -15.55 -23.53
N ARG A 322 21.40 -15.72 -22.53
CA ARG A 322 21.63 -15.20 -21.16
C ARG A 322 22.40 -16.16 -20.28
N LYS A 323 22.20 -17.46 -20.43
CA LYS A 323 22.75 -18.48 -19.54
C LYS A 323 23.91 -19.30 -20.15
N ALA A 324 24.20 -19.12 -21.43
CA ALA A 324 25.28 -19.80 -22.16
C ALA A 324 25.17 -21.33 -22.21
N TYR A 325 23.96 -21.89 -21.99
CA TYR A 325 23.67 -23.31 -22.17
C TYR A 325 22.24 -23.50 -22.71
N ASP A 326 21.97 -24.70 -23.26
CA ASP A 326 20.63 -25.06 -23.71
C ASP A 326 19.80 -25.62 -22.57
N ILE A 327 18.65 -24.96 -22.28
CA ILE A 327 17.73 -25.42 -21.23
C ILE A 327 17.03 -26.72 -21.60
N THR A 328 16.90 -27.03 -22.90
CA THR A 328 16.02 -28.10 -23.38
C THR A 328 16.29 -29.44 -22.71
N PRO A 329 17.54 -29.95 -22.60
CA PRO A 329 17.83 -31.23 -21.91
C PRO A 329 17.52 -31.18 -20.39
N HIS A 330 17.38 -30.00 -19.85
CA HIS A 330 17.19 -29.75 -18.42
C HIS A 330 15.75 -29.47 -18.03
N LEU A 331 14.85 -29.33 -19.01
CA LEU A 331 13.43 -29.00 -18.76
C LEU A 331 12.72 -29.95 -17.77
N PRO A 332 13.01 -31.28 -17.73
CA PRO A 332 12.40 -32.16 -16.70
C PRO A 332 12.66 -31.70 -15.25
N ALA A 333 13.80 -31.05 -14.97
CA ALA A 333 14.15 -30.54 -13.65
C ALA A 333 13.21 -29.44 -13.12
N LEU A 334 12.44 -28.83 -14.02
CA LEU A 334 11.45 -27.81 -13.63
C LEU A 334 10.30 -28.45 -12.83
N TRP A 335 9.94 -29.70 -13.04
CA TRP A 335 8.88 -30.42 -12.34
C TRP A 335 9.40 -31.52 -11.42
N PHE A 336 10.55 -32.11 -11.75
CA PHE A 336 11.09 -33.26 -11.03
C PHE A 336 12.42 -32.94 -10.37
N ASN A 337 12.70 -33.61 -9.25
CA ASN A 337 14.02 -33.51 -8.63
C ASN A 337 15.02 -34.40 -9.43
N VAL A 338 16.04 -33.77 -9.98
CA VAL A 338 17.16 -34.43 -10.68
C VAL A 338 18.50 -34.17 -9.93
N GLY A 339 18.46 -34.13 -8.62
CA GLY A 339 19.62 -33.90 -7.75
C GLY A 339 20.05 -32.43 -7.67
N ASP A 340 21.35 -32.20 -7.41
CA ASP A 340 21.93 -30.89 -7.11
C ASP A 340 21.74 -29.83 -8.21
N LYS A 341 21.44 -30.25 -9.43
CA LYS A 341 21.20 -29.35 -10.56
C LYS A 341 19.81 -28.71 -10.50
N THR A 342 18.84 -29.35 -9.85
CA THR A 342 17.43 -28.89 -9.83
C THR A 342 17.27 -27.45 -9.36
N PRO A 343 17.77 -27.04 -8.18
CA PRO A 343 17.62 -25.67 -7.70
C PRO A 343 18.22 -24.63 -8.64
N ARG A 344 19.33 -24.96 -9.29
CA ARG A 344 20.08 -24.08 -10.19
C ARG A 344 19.38 -23.89 -11.52
N ILE A 345 18.80 -24.97 -12.05
CA ILE A 345 18.02 -24.92 -13.29
C ILE A 345 16.74 -24.09 -13.07
N ARG A 346 16.04 -24.30 -11.94
CA ARG A 346 14.86 -23.54 -11.59
C ARG A 346 15.17 -22.06 -11.41
N HIS A 347 16.23 -21.72 -10.70
CA HIS A 347 16.72 -20.35 -10.59
C HIS A 347 16.98 -19.73 -11.97
N ASP A 348 17.73 -20.41 -12.83
CA ASP A 348 18.07 -19.86 -14.15
C ASP A 348 16.85 -19.68 -15.04
N PHE A 349 15.90 -20.62 -14.97
CA PHE A 349 14.63 -20.53 -15.68
C PHE A 349 13.82 -19.30 -15.25
N LEU A 350 13.61 -19.12 -13.94
CA LEU A 350 12.82 -18.01 -13.42
C LEU A 350 13.52 -16.66 -13.58
N HIS A 351 14.83 -16.63 -13.44
CA HIS A 351 15.60 -15.42 -13.67
C HIS A 351 15.47 -14.93 -15.12
N VAL A 352 15.49 -15.84 -16.12
CA VAL A 352 15.29 -15.45 -17.53
C VAL A 352 13.87 -14.94 -17.77
N LEU A 353 12.83 -15.60 -17.21
CA LEU A 353 11.47 -15.10 -17.30
C LEU A 353 11.32 -13.70 -16.67
N SER A 354 11.95 -13.49 -15.49
CA SER A 354 11.98 -12.19 -14.84
C SER A 354 12.61 -11.10 -15.75
N GLN A 355 13.72 -11.40 -16.39
CA GLN A 355 14.34 -10.46 -17.32
C GLN A 355 13.44 -10.18 -18.53
N LEU A 356 12.80 -11.20 -19.09
CA LEU A 356 11.93 -11.04 -20.25
C LEU A 356 10.71 -10.18 -19.99
N ILE A 357 10.03 -10.35 -18.85
CA ILE A 357 8.88 -9.50 -18.54
C ILE A 357 9.29 -8.05 -18.29
N ILE A 358 10.44 -7.83 -17.65
CA ILE A 358 10.98 -6.50 -17.41
C ILE A 358 11.31 -5.81 -18.75
N GLU A 359 12.01 -6.49 -19.63
CA GLU A 359 12.50 -5.96 -20.92
C GLU A 359 11.39 -5.84 -21.97
N ASN A 360 10.39 -6.72 -21.96
CA ASN A 360 9.37 -6.79 -23.00
C ASN A 360 8.02 -6.17 -22.57
N PHE A 361 7.82 -5.90 -21.29
CA PHE A 361 6.57 -5.29 -20.81
C PHE A 361 6.81 -4.00 -20.02
N PHE A 362 7.50 -4.04 -18.85
CA PHE A 362 7.60 -2.87 -17.98
C PHE A 362 8.38 -1.71 -18.61
N ILE A 363 9.56 -1.97 -19.12
CA ILE A 363 10.38 -0.95 -19.80
C ILE A 363 9.65 -0.36 -20.99
N PRO A 364 9.13 -1.17 -21.94
CA PRO A 364 8.44 -0.63 -23.10
C PRO A 364 7.15 0.14 -22.78
N LEU A 365 6.39 -0.28 -21.78
CA LEU A 365 5.22 0.45 -21.34
C LEU A 365 5.61 1.84 -20.80
N ARG A 366 6.65 1.91 -19.96
CA ARG A 366 7.18 3.19 -19.47
C ARG A 366 7.63 4.07 -20.64
N GLU A 367 8.43 3.54 -21.56
CA GLU A 367 8.93 4.29 -22.72
C GLU A 367 7.79 4.84 -23.57
N TRP A 368 6.75 4.05 -23.82
CA TRP A 368 5.57 4.50 -24.52
C TRP A 368 4.85 5.62 -23.77
N CYS A 369 4.75 5.50 -22.46
CA CYS A 369 4.18 6.55 -21.60
C CYS A 369 4.99 7.85 -21.69
N GLU A 370 6.31 7.77 -21.55
CA GLU A 370 7.22 8.91 -21.63
C GLU A 370 7.13 9.63 -22.99
N GLN A 371 7.08 8.87 -24.10
CA GLN A 371 6.88 9.40 -25.44
C GLN A 371 5.55 10.16 -25.60
N ASN A 372 4.56 9.82 -24.82
CA ASN A 372 3.24 10.45 -24.79
C ASN A 372 3.06 11.45 -23.62
N HIS A 373 4.14 11.81 -22.91
CA HIS A 373 4.12 12.68 -21.72
C HIS A 373 3.24 12.16 -20.57
N LEU A 374 3.05 10.85 -20.50
CA LEU A 374 2.32 10.16 -19.44
C LEU A 374 3.29 9.52 -18.45
N LYS A 375 2.75 9.14 -17.29
CA LYS A 375 3.41 8.23 -16.35
C LYS A 375 2.85 6.81 -16.54
N SER A 376 3.71 5.78 -16.37
CA SER A 376 3.25 4.42 -16.15
C SER A 376 3.02 4.20 -14.67
N ARG A 377 1.81 3.82 -14.26
CA ARG A 377 1.45 3.43 -12.90
C ARG A 377 1.05 1.96 -12.94
N VAL A 378 1.83 1.11 -12.27
CA VAL A 378 1.73 -0.34 -12.46
C VAL A 378 1.83 -1.09 -11.14
N GLN A 379 0.93 -2.02 -10.94
CA GLN A 379 1.02 -3.04 -9.91
C GLN A 379 1.93 -4.16 -10.41
N SER A 380 3.20 -4.14 -9.99
CA SER A 380 4.17 -5.15 -10.45
C SER A 380 4.05 -6.48 -9.71
N HIS A 381 3.32 -6.52 -8.60
CA HIS A 381 3.06 -7.77 -7.87
C HIS A 381 2.15 -8.72 -8.68
N GLY A 382 2.21 -9.99 -8.34
CA GLY A 382 1.56 -11.04 -9.14
C GLY A 382 2.37 -11.45 -10.37
N SER A 383 3.37 -10.67 -10.82
CA SER A 383 4.26 -11.05 -11.92
C SER A 383 5.41 -11.93 -11.44
N ILE A 384 6.01 -12.65 -12.39
CA ILE A 384 7.23 -13.44 -12.14
C ILE A 384 8.51 -12.58 -12.09
N GLY A 385 8.42 -11.29 -12.39
CA GLY A 385 9.55 -10.38 -12.37
C GLY A 385 10.14 -10.21 -10.96
N GLU A 386 11.46 -9.98 -10.88
CA GLU A 386 12.08 -9.55 -9.63
C GLU A 386 11.42 -8.24 -9.18
N LEU A 387 10.82 -8.25 -8.01
CA LEU A 387 9.79 -7.26 -7.66
C LEU A 387 10.36 -5.84 -7.48
N LEU A 388 11.54 -5.71 -6.85
CA LEU A 388 12.18 -4.40 -6.69
C LEU A 388 12.53 -3.76 -8.03
N GLN A 389 13.06 -4.56 -8.97
CA GLN A 389 13.40 -4.08 -10.30
C GLN A 389 12.14 -3.80 -11.13
N SER A 390 11.13 -4.67 -11.03
CA SER A 390 9.86 -4.48 -11.75
C SER A 390 9.18 -3.16 -11.34
N TYR A 391 9.13 -2.84 -10.05
CA TYR A 391 8.64 -1.54 -9.58
C TYR A 391 9.53 -0.38 -10.03
N ALA A 392 10.85 -0.59 -10.08
CA ALA A 392 11.80 0.46 -10.49
C ALA A 392 11.62 0.89 -11.94
N GLU A 393 11.18 -0.01 -12.81
CA GLU A 393 11.00 0.30 -14.22
C GLU A 393 9.73 1.09 -14.52
N ASN A 394 8.82 1.24 -13.58
CA ASN A 394 7.61 2.05 -13.73
C ASN A 394 7.82 3.48 -13.23
N SER A 395 7.07 4.46 -13.78
CA SER A 395 7.11 5.84 -13.31
C SER A 395 6.59 5.96 -11.87
N ILE A 396 5.51 5.24 -11.58
CA ILE A 396 4.89 5.12 -10.26
C ILE A 396 4.68 3.62 -10.01
N GLY A 397 5.36 3.06 -9.01
CA GLY A 397 5.07 1.72 -8.51
C GLY A 397 3.83 1.75 -7.65
N GLU A 398 2.83 0.94 -7.97
CA GLU A 398 1.63 0.82 -7.15
C GLU A 398 1.63 -0.50 -6.38
N GLY A 399 1.51 -0.40 -5.06
CA GLY A 399 1.24 -1.54 -4.21
C GLY A 399 -0.24 -1.66 -3.92
N GLU A 400 -0.61 -2.73 -3.25
CA GLU A 400 -1.99 -3.01 -2.87
C GLU A 400 -2.13 -3.07 -1.35
N GLN A 401 -3.21 -2.52 -0.83
CA GLN A 401 -3.61 -2.64 0.57
C GLN A 401 -5.00 -3.27 0.63
N VAL A 402 -5.04 -4.55 0.93
CA VAL A 402 -6.20 -5.38 0.65
C VAL A 402 -7.19 -5.41 1.81
N THR A 403 -6.80 -5.66 3.04
CA THR A 403 -7.77 -5.94 4.11
C THR A 403 -7.47 -5.30 5.46
N SER A 404 -8.51 -5.18 6.29
CA SER A 404 -8.42 -4.76 7.70
C SER A 404 -7.76 -5.81 8.62
N GLY A 405 -7.51 -7.02 8.13
CA GLY A 405 -6.85 -8.10 8.88
C GLY A 405 -5.39 -8.33 8.53
N GLU A 406 -4.84 -7.53 7.61
CA GLU A 406 -3.43 -7.63 7.25
C GLU A 406 -2.51 -7.18 8.39
N PRO A 407 -1.30 -7.76 8.47
CA PRO A 407 -0.30 -7.31 9.42
C PRO A 407 -0.08 -5.80 9.29
N THR A 408 0.04 -5.11 10.41
CA THR A 408 0.32 -3.68 10.46
C THR A 408 1.55 -3.30 9.63
N ILE A 409 2.45 -4.26 9.40
CA ILE A 409 3.62 -4.15 8.55
C ILE A 409 3.51 -5.20 7.45
N SER A 410 3.19 -4.77 6.25
CA SER A 410 3.10 -5.64 5.09
C SER A 410 4.39 -5.62 4.29
N VAL A 411 4.92 -6.81 4.04
CA VAL A 411 6.11 -6.99 3.21
C VAL A 411 5.83 -6.54 1.77
N HIS A 412 4.67 -6.87 1.25
CA HIS A 412 4.27 -6.48 -0.11
C HIS A 412 4.29 -4.97 -0.30
N ARG A 413 3.68 -4.24 0.63
CA ARG A 413 3.71 -2.77 0.61
C ARG A 413 5.14 -2.24 0.64
N LYS A 414 6.01 -2.86 1.45
CA LYS A 414 7.39 -2.40 1.64
C LYS A 414 8.29 -2.62 0.41
N TYR A 415 7.99 -3.58 -0.49
CA TYR A 415 8.73 -3.73 -1.75
C TYR A 415 8.54 -2.53 -2.69
N ALA A 416 7.32 -2.08 -2.91
CA ALA A 416 7.03 -0.92 -3.76
C ALA A 416 7.71 0.35 -3.23
N THR A 417 7.60 0.62 -1.93
CA THR A 417 8.21 1.79 -1.30
C THR A 417 9.72 1.70 -1.22
N SER A 418 10.30 0.51 -0.96
CA SER A 418 11.76 0.30 -1.01
C SER A 418 12.31 0.57 -2.40
N SER A 419 11.65 0.08 -3.44
CA SER A 419 12.03 0.38 -4.83
C SER A 419 12.01 1.89 -5.11
N ALA A 420 10.93 2.59 -4.71
CA ALA A 420 10.85 4.03 -4.88
C ALA A 420 11.97 4.78 -4.13
N HIS A 421 12.30 4.37 -2.91
CA HIS A 421 13.41 4.95 -2.14
C HIS A 421 14.76 4.75 -2.83
N ILE A 422 15.05 3.52 -3.29
CA ILE A 422 16.32 3.16 -3.97
C ILE A 422 16.51 3.95 -5.26
N TYR A 423 15.46 3.99 -6.07
CA TYR A 423 15.50 4.62 -7.40
C TYR A 423 15.06 6.09 -7.38
N GLN A 424 14.85 6.67 -6.19
CA GLN A 424 14.50 8.07 -5.96
C GLN A 424 13.25 8.49 -6.75
N LYS A 425 12.25 7.63 -6.81
CA LYS A 425 10.96 7.93 -7.42
C LYS A 425 10.20 8.93 -6.54
N PRO A 426 9.54 9.92 -7.14
CA PRO A 426 8.86 10.97 -6.37
C PRO A 426 7.57 10.50 -5.69
N LEU A 427 6.92 9.46 -6.25
CA LEU A 427 5.65 8.93 -5.78
C LEU A 427 5.64 7.41 -5.78
N THR A 428 4.95 6.85 -4.81
CA THR A 428 4.52 5.45 -4.74
C THR A 428 3.04 5.48 -4.42
N SER A 429 2.22 4.85 -5.25
CA SER A 429 0.78 4.78 -5.03
C SER A 429 0.36 3.47 -4.37
N ALA A 430 -0.78 3.50 -3.71
CA ALA A 430 -1.43 2.31 -3.16
C ALA A 430 -2.87 2.23 -3.64
N GLU A 431 -3.24 1.10 -4.20
CA GLU A 431 -4.63 0.69 -4.24
C GLU A 431 -5.11 0.51 -2.80
N SER A 432 -6.15 1.23 -2.43
CA SER A 432 -6.53 1.36 -1.03
C SER A 432 -7.98 0.97 -0.80
N PHE A 433 -8.22 0.24 0.30
CA PHE A 433 -9.54 -0.19 0.76
C PHE A 433 -10.18 -1.33 -0.06
N THR A 434 -9.39 -2.05 -0.83
CA THR A 434 -9.80 -3.29 -1.51
C THR A 434 -10.16 -4.32 -0.44
N PHE A 435 -11.28 -5.04 -0.62
CA PHE A 435 -11.79 -6.02 0.33
C PHE A 435 -11.84 -5.55 1.79
N LEU A 436 -12.02 -4.24 2.02
CA LEU A 436 -12.08 -3.70 3.37
C LEU A 436 -13.33 -4.21 4.09
N THR A 437 -13.11 -5.00 5.13
CA THR A 437 -14.17 -5.62 5.93
C THR A 437 -14.16 -5.07 7.35
N ALA A 438 -15.35 -4.93 7.93
CA ALA A 438 -15.47 -4.61 9.34
C ALA A 438 -15.19 -5.85 10.20
N PRO A 439 -14.28 -5.77 11.20
CA PRO A 439 -14.01 -6.89 12.08
C PRO A 439 -15.28 -7.35 12.83
N GLY A 440 -15.45 -8.66 12.94
CA GLY A 440 -16.55 -9.25 13.72
C GLY A 440 -17.85 -9.51 12.94
N TYR A 441 -17.89 -9.20 11.64
CA TYR A 441 -19.06 -9.50 10.82
C TYR A 441 -18.75 -10.60 9.79
N PRO A 442 -19.69 -11.54 9.54
CA PRO A 442 -19.49 -12.58 8.56
C PRO A 442 -19.52 -12.02 7.14
N GLY A 443 -18.50 -12.33 6.36
CA GLY A 443 -18.37 -11.90 4.98
C GLY A 443 -17.83 -10.49 4.80
N SER A 444 -17.44 -10.19 3.59
CA SER A 444 -16.94 -8.86 3.18
C SER A 444 -18.12 -7.97 2.81
N TYR A 445 -18.76 -7.35 3.79
CA TYR A 445 -19.81 -6.37 3.51
C TYR A 445 -19.20 -5.03 3.09
N ARG A 446 -19.28 -4.72 1.82
CA ARG A 446 -18.69 -3.53 1.19
C ARG A 446 -19.28 -2.22 1.71
N TYR A 447 -20.56 -2.25 2.11
CA TYR A 447 -21.28 -1.10 2.67
C TYR A 447 -21.06 -0.90 4.19
N MET A 448 -20.17 -1.67 4.81
CA MET A 448 -19.82 -1.53 6.23
C MET A 448 -18.68 -0.54 6.50
N VAL A 449 -18.12 0.02 5.46
CA VAL A 449 -16.96 0.92 5.57
C VAL A 449 -17.37 2.26 6.16
N ASN A 450 -16.59 2.76 7.10
CA ASN A 450 -16.67 4.12 7.64
C ASN A 450 -15.28 4.78 7.67
N LEU A 451 -15.26 6.07 8.00
CA LEU A 451 -14.03 6.86 7.94
C LEU A 451 -12.98 6.44 8.97
N GLU A 452 -13.39 5.97 10.14
CA GLU A 452 -12.48 5.46 11.17
C GLU A 452 -11.81 4.15 10.72
N LEU A 453 -12.58 3.23 10.16
CA LEU A 453 -12.05 1.99 9.59
C LEU A 453 -11.08 2.28 8.43
N MET A 454 -11.44 3.20 7.52
CA MET A 454 -10.54 3.63 6.46
C MET A 454 -9.22 4.19 7.02
N LYS A 455 -9.28 5.01 8.08
CA LYS A 455 -8.07 5.55 8.71
C LYS A 455 -7.20 4.47 9.33
N SER A 456 -7.79 3.47 9.99
CA SER A 456 -7.04 2.39 10.63
C SER A 456 -6.22 1.55 9.63
N VAL A 457 -6.63 1.53 8.37
CA VAL A 457 -5.97 0.85 7.26
C VAL A 457 -5.00 1.78 6.53
N LEU A 458 -5.36 3.06 6.40
CA LEU A 458 -4.55 4.09 5.75
C LEU A 458 -3.22 4.35 6.47
N ASP A 459 -3.27 4.52 7.80
CA ASP A 459 -2.08 4.93 8.57
C ASP A 459 -0.92 3.92 8.49
N PRO A 460 -1.14 2.60 8.53
CA PRO A 460 -0.12 1.62 8.22
C PRO A 460 0.49 1.76 6.82
N ALA A 461 -0.30 2.10 5.80
CA ALA A 461 0.21 2.32 4.46
C ALA A 461 1.09 3.60 4.36
N LEU A 462 0.65 4.69 5.00
CA LEU A 462 1.45 5.92 5.14
C LEU A 462 2.77 5.63 5.86
N ARG A 463 2.73 4.83 6.92
CA ARG A 463 3.91 4.39 7.65
C ARG A 463 4.85 3.55 6.77
N ASP A 464 4.34 2.71 5.89
CA ASP A 464 5.16 1.95 4.96
C ASP A 464 5.81 2.81 3.87
N GLY A 465 5.38 4.08 3.73
CA GLY A 465 6.01 5.09 2.88
C GLY A 465 5.23 5.43 1.61
N TYR A 466 3.96 5.06 1.50
CA TYR A 466 3.11 5.49 0.39
C TYR A 466 2.75 6.97 0.46
N GLN A 467 2.63 7.62 -0.70
CA GLN A 467 2.38 9.05 -0.81
C GLN A 467 1.21 9.41 -1.73
N GLU A 468 0.61 8.43 -2.39
CA GLU A 468 -0.58 8.58 -3.21
C GLU A 468 -1.55 7.43 -2.94
N MET A 469 -2.79 7.76 -2.58
CA MET A 469 -3.82 6.77 -2.26
C MET A 469 -4.89 6.76 -3.34
N ILE A 470 -5.16 5.58 -3.89
CA ILE A 470 -6.16 5.36 -4.91
C ILE A 470 -7.27 4.52 -4.28
N ASN A 471 -8.40 5.14 -3.99
CA ASN A 471 -9.54 4.39 -3.45
C ASN A 471 -9.95 3.28 -4.42
N HIS A 472 -10.18 2.11 -3.89
CA HIS A 472 -10.84 1.01 -4.56
C HIS A 472 -12.22 0.82 -3.91
N GLY A 473 -13.32 1.43 -4.38
CA GLY A 473 -13.33 2.70 -5.05
C GLY A 473 -14.75 3.22 -5.32
N TYR A 474 -14.98 3.79 -6.45
CA TYR A 474 -16.21 4.51 -6.80
C TYR A 474 -16.85 3.88 -8.04
N SER A 475 -18.00 3.29 -7.88
CA SER A 475 -18.79 2.72 -8.98
C SER A 475 -19.69 3.78 -9.58
N TYR A 476 -19.66 3.95 -10.91
CA TYR A 476 -20.58 4.84 -11.61
C TYR A 476 -22.02 4.34 -11.45
N ASN A 477 -22.90 5.23 -11.06
CA ASN A 477 -24.34 5.00 -11.02
C ASN A 477 -25.08 6.23 -11.54
N ASP A 478 -26.04 6.00 -12.45
CA ASP A 478 -26.85 7.07 -13.00
C ASP A 478 -27.61 7.80 -11.88
N PRO A 479 -27.53 9.14 -11.76
CA PRO A 479 -28.25 9.91 -10.76
C PRO A 479 -29.77 9.77 -10.84
N ASP A 480 -30.31 9.37 -11.99
CA ASP A 480 -31.72 9.08 -12.18
C ASP A 480 -32.16 7.69 -11.63
N GLU A 481 -31.24 6.99 -10.96
CA GLU A 481 -31.49 5.78 -10.13
C GLU A 481 -32.19 4.61 -10.84
N LYS A 482 -31.95 4.46 -12.12
CA LYS A 482 -32.54 3.36 -12.91
C LYS A 482 -32.01 1.97 -12.53
N THR A 483 -30.91 1.91 -11.76
CA THR A 483 -30.19 0.69 -11.40
C THR A 483 -30.22 0.37 -9.92
N GLU A 484 -31.27 0.74 -9.22
CA GLU A 484 -31.41 0.19 -7.88
C GLU A 484 -31.70 -1.30 -7.87
N PRO A 485 -31.09 -1.99 -6.95
CA PRO A 485 -30.10 -1.54 -6.00
C PRO A 485 -28.75 -1.33 -6.71
N PHE A 486 -27.93 -0.46 -6.13
CA PHE A 486 -26.67 0.01 -6.71
C PHE A 486 -25.75 -1.12 -7.16
N ILE A 487 -25.12 -0.91 -8.31
CA ILE A 487 -24.09 -1.83 -8.83
C ILE A 487 -22.74 -1.41 -8.28
N GLU A 488 -22.03 -2.36 -7.67
CA GLU A 488 -20.73 -2.10 -7.06
C GLU A 488 -19.69 -3.13 -7.52
N MET A 489 -18.43 -2.70 -7.55
CA MET A 489 -17.31 -3.61 -7.78
C MET A 489 -17.25 -4.67 -6.68
N TYR A 490 -17.12 -5.94 -7.02
CA TYR A 490 -17.21 -7.07 -6.08
C TYR A 490 -16.14 -7.04 -4.98
N ALA A 491 -14.96 -6.52 -5.29
CA ALA A 491 -13.80 -6.45 -4.38
C ALA A 491 -13.65 -5.08 -3.70
N SER A 492 -14.62 -4.17 -3.87
CA SER A 492 -14.48 -2.78 -3.47
C SER A 492 -15.16 -2.47 -2.15
N ALA A 493 -14.55 -1.58 -1.36
CA ALA A 493 -15.30 -0.78 -0.40
C ALA A 493 -16.18 0.22 -1.15
N VAL A 494 -17.41 0.45 -0.69
CA VAL A 494 -18.29 1.46 -1.28
C VAL A 494 -17.88 2.84 -0.75
N ILE A 495 -17.25 3.63 -1.62
CA ILE A 495 -16.75 4.98 -1.27
C ILE A 495 -17.31 5.97 -2.27
N ARG A 496 -18.55 6.36 -2.09
CA ARG A 496 -19.25 7.24 -3.03
C ARG A 496 -20.34 8.10 -2.37
N HIS A 497 -20.91 8.99 -3.13
CA HIS A 497 -21.85 10.03 -2.68
C HIS A 497 -23.15 9.50 -2.06
N THR A 498 -23.50 8.24 -2.24
CA THR A 498 -24.69 7.63 -1.64
C THR A 498 -24.49 7.21 -0.20
N GLU A 499 -23.24 7.08 0.27
CA GLU A 499 -22.97 6.80 1.67
C GLU A 499 -23.37 7.98 2.56
N PRO A 500 -24.13 7.74 3.66
CA PRO A 500 -24.58 8.81 4.54
C PRO A 500 -23.44 9.67 5.12
N TRP A 501 -22.28 9.08 5.34
CA TRP A 501 -21.11 9.80 5.86
C TRP A 501 -20.35 10.59 4.78
N TRP A 502 -20.67 10.47 3.50
CA TRP A 502 -19.98 11.16 2.39
C TRP A 502 -19.90 12.68 2.59
N GLN A 503 -20.92 13.30 3.20
CA GLN A 503 -20.92 14.73 3.49
C GLN A 503 -19.74 15.18 4.39
N TYR A 504 -19.11 14.27 5.11
CA TYR A 504 -17.96 14.52 5.99
C TYR A 504 -16.63 14.00 5.41
N TYR A 505 -16.66 13.38 4.23
CA TYR A 505 -15.50 12.73 3.63
C TYR A 505 -14.32 13.69 3.40
N HIS A 506 -14.60 14.97 3.14
CA HIS A 506 -13.58 16.01 2.97
C HIS A 506 -12.66 16.21 4.19
N HIS A 507 -13.09 15.87 5.38
CA HIS A 507 -12.22 15.88 6.58
C HIS A 507 -11.15 14.80 6.48
N PHE A 508 -11.55 13.60 6.05
CA PHE A 508 -10.65 12.47 5.85
C PHE A 508 -9.69 12.70 4.66
N THR A 509 -10.20 13.17 3.52
CA THR A 509 -9.35 13.43 2.36
C THR A 509 -8.36 14.57 2.60
N SER A 510 -8.74 15.59 3.38
CA SER A 510 -7.83 16.67 3.77
C SER A 510 -6.70 16.17 4.70
N TYR A 511 -7.03 15.28 5.66
CA TYR A 511 -6.04 14.59 6.46
C TYR A 511 -5.05 13.82 5.58
N MET A 512 -5.57 12.99 4.68
CA MET A 512 -4.80 12.15 3.77
C MET A 512 -3.88 12.99 2.87
N ALA A 513 -4.41 14.06 2.28
CA ALA A 513 -3.65 14.93 1.41
C ALA A 513 -2.45 15.60 2.13
N ARG A 514 -2.64 16.05 3.37
CA ARG A 514 -1.55 16.62 4.19
C ARG A 514 -0.49 15.58 4.53
N CYS A 515 -0.90 14.36 4.89
CA CYS A 515 0.03 13.27 5.15
C CYS A 515 0.84 12.92 3.89
N CYS A 516 0.17 12.68 2.77
CA CYS A 516 0.83 12.36 1.50
C CYS A 516 1.78 13.48 1.05
N ALA A 517 1.38 14.74 1.21
CA ALA A 517 2.21 15.90 0.83
C ALA A 517 3.50 15.99 1.64
N LEU A 518 3.47 15.74 2.96
CA LEU A 518 4.68 15.71 3.77
C LEU A 518 5.54 14.48 3.47
N LEU A 519 4.93 13.32 3.33
CA LEU A 519 5.63 12.06 3.11
C LEU A 519 6.22 11.93 1.70
N SER A 520 5.79 12.76 0.74
CA SER A 520 6.41 12.84 -0.60
C SER A 520 7.70 13.68 -0.62
N GLN A 521 7.98 14.44 0.46
CA GLN A 521 9.17 15.29 0.51
C GLN A 521 10.41 14.52 1.02
N GLY A 522 11.59 14.97 0.56
CA GLY A 522 12.88 14.47 1.05
C GLY A 522 13.14 12.99 0.75
N HIS A 523 13.84 12.33 1.67
CA HIS A 523 14.19 10.92 1.53
C HIS A 523 13.91 10.15 2.82
N PHE A 524 13.73 8.84 2.67
CA PHE A 524 13.55 7.90 3.76
C PHE A 524 14.80 7.79 4.64
N VAL A 525 14.62 7.66 5.95
CA VAL A 525 15.67 7.41 6.92
C VAL A 525 15.42 6.05 7.58
N GLY A 526 16.37 5.13 7.41
CA GLY A 526 16.32 3.82 8.02
C GLY A 526 17.71 3.16 7.98
N ASP A 527 18.13 2.60 9.09
CA ASP A 527 19.49 2.07 9.27
C ASP A 527 19.69 0.65 8.73
N VAL A 528 18.60 -0.05 8.44
CA VAL A 528 18.63 -1.48 8.10
C VAL A 528 18.31 -1.69 6.63
N ALA A 529 19.15 -2.44 5.93
CA ALA A 529 18.84 -3.05 4.65
C ALA A 529 18.59 -4.54 4.84
N ILE A 530 17.56 -5.08 4.20
CA ILE A 530 17.30 -6.53 4.16
C ILE A 530 17.52 -6.99 2.72
N LEU A 531 18.43 -7.94 2.53
CA LEU A 531 18.64 -8.54 1.23
C LEU A 531 17.43 -9.39 0.84
N SER A 532 16.78 -9.05 -0.27
CA SER A 532 15.66 -9.83 -0.80
C SER A 532 16.13 -11.25 -1.17
N PRO A 533 15.51 -12.29 -0.62
CA PRO A 533 15.91 -13.67 -0.89
C PRO A 533 15.34 -14.20 -2.22
N THR A 534 15.06 -13.35 -3.21
CA THR A 534 14.45 -13.75 -4.49
C THR A 534 15.23 -14.88 -5.20
N PRO A 535 16.58 -14.82 -5.34
CA PRO A 535 17.33 -15.91 -5.95
C PRO A 535 17.25 -17.23 -5.16
N ASP A 536 17.20 -17.15 -3.84
CA ASP A 536 17.00 -18.28 -2.94
C ASP A 536 15.60 -18.90 -3.11
N ALA A 537 14.57 -18.06 -3.18
CA ALA A 537 13.20 -18.47 -3.43
C ALA A 537 13.05 -19.15 -4.81
N TRP A 538 13.66 -18.60 -5.86
CA TRP A 538 13.67 -19.23 -7.18
C TRP A 538 14.36 -20.58 -7.19
N SER A 539 15.46 -20.73 -6.44
CA SER A 539 16.17 -22.00 -6.30
C SER A 539 15.36 -23.05 -5.55
N LYS A 540 14.60 -22.65 -4.54
CA LYS A 540 13.77 -23.53 -3.69
C LYS A 540 12.37 -23.77 -4.24
N ALA A 541 11.93 -23.03 -5.26
CA ALA A 541 10.59 -23.14 -5.77
C ALA A 541 10.23 -24.58 -6.11
N SER A 542 9.23 -25.13 -5.44
CA SER A 542 8.59 -26.37 -5.80
C SER A 542 7.50 -26.07 -6.83
N VAL A 543 7.45 -26.86 -7.87
CA VAL A 543 6.66 -26.58 -9.06
C VAL A 543 5.22 -27.03 -8.89
N PRO A 544 4.28 -26.49 -9.58
CA PRO A 544 4.01 -25.20 -10.23
C PRO A 544 3.04 -24.28 -9.44
N GLN A 545 2.59 -24.71 -8.27
CA GLN A 545 1.57 -23.99 -7.49
C GLN A 545 2.11 -22.75 -6.77
N GLU A 546 3.42 -22.69 -6.50
CA GLU A 546 4.04 -21.57 -5.80
C GLU A 546 4.46 -20.43 -6.74
N LEU A 547 4.44 -20.65 -8.06
CA LEU A 547 4.83 -19.66 -9.07
C LEU A 547 3.67 -18.78 -9.57
N PHE A 548 2.50 -18.92 -8.98
CA PHE A 548 1.31 -18.15 -9.35
C PHE A 548 1.40 -16.69 -8.91
N TRP A 549 2.11 -16.44 -7.82
CA TRP A 549 2.40 -15.12 -7.27
C TRP A 549 3.89 -14.86 -7.38
N SER A 550 4.30 -13.61 -7.37
CA SER A 550 5.74 -13.29 -7.36
C SER A 550 6.45 -14.09 -6.23
N PRO A 551 7.66 -14.59 -6.44
CA PRO A 551 8.36 -15.42 -5.46
C PRO A 551 8.46 -14.76 -4.08
N GLU A 552 8.55 -13.43 -4.04
CA GLU A 552 8.61 -12.64 -2.83
C GLU A 552 7.36 -12.79 -1.95
N THR A 553 6.22 -13.12 -2.54
CA THR A 553 4.97 -13.35 -1.80
C THR A 553 4.95 -14.71 -1.11
N THR A 554 5.74 -15.66 -1.60
CA THR A 554 5.85 -17.01 -1.01
C THR A 554 6.90 -17.09 0.08
N ILE A 555 7.75 -16.08 0.23
CA ILE A 555 8.79 -16.04 1.25
C ILE A 555 8.17 -15.92 2.64
N LYS A 556 8.51 -16.85 3.51
CA LYS A 556 8.08 -16.81 4.92
C LYS A 556 9.00 -15.90 5.72
N TRP A 557 8.59 -14.65 5.86
CA TRP A 557 9.35 -13.65 6.59
C TRP A 557 9.32 -13.81 8.10
N GLY A 558 8.35 -14.56 8.65
CA GLY A 558 8.12 -14.64 10.09
C GLY A 558 7.95 -13.27 10.73
N ASP A 559 8.46 -13.12 11.93
CA ASP A 559 8.35 -11.89 12.72
C ASP A 559 9.41 -10.83 12.37
N LEU A 560 10.32 -11.09 11.43
CA LEU A 560 11.47 -10.22 11.15
C LEU A 560 11.09 -8.77 10.85
N PRO A 561 10.17 -8.46 9.91
CA PRO A 561 9.80 -7.08 9.60
C PRO A 561 9.12 -6.38 10.77
N ALA A 562 8.18 -7.04 11.43
CA ALA A 562 7.45 -6.51 12.57
C ALA A 562 8.38 -6.23 13.75
N LEU A 563 9.27 -7.16 14.06
CA LEU A 563 10.24 -7.02 15.15
C LEU A 563 11.16 -5.82 14.97
N LEU A 564 11.64 -5.58 13.75
CA LEU A 564 12.46 -4.40 13.43
C LEU A 564 11.70 -3.10 13.76
N VAL A 565 10.52 -2.96 13.19
CA VAL A 565 9.73 -1.73 13.33
C VAL A 565 9.31 -1.48 14.77
N HIS A 566 8.76 -2.49 15.45
CA HIS A 566 8.36 -2.36 16.86
C HIS A 566 9.55 -2.17 17.81
N SER A 567 10.77 -2.39 17.31
CA SER A 567 12.01 -2.12 18.05
C SER A 567 12.62 -0.75 17.75
N GLY A 568 11.97 0.06 16.91
CA GLY A 568 12.39 1.41 16.56
C GLY A 568 13.38 1.49 15.41
N TYR A 569 13.48 0.43 14.58
CA TYR A 569 14.30 0.40 13.37
C TYR A 569 13.43 0.25 12.13
N ASP A 570 13.53 1.17 11.20
CA ASP A 570 12.91 1.00 9.90
C ASP A 570 13.92 0.48 8.87
N PHE A 571 13.43 -0.09 7.76
CA PHE A 571 14.25 -0.79 6.80
C PHE A 571 13.80 -0.60 5.36
N ASN A 572 14.69 -0.91 4.41
CA ASN A 572 14.37 -1.14 3.01
C ASN A 572 14.77 -2.56 2.61
N PHE A 573 14.01 -3.15 1.69
CA PHE A 573 14.50 -4.29 0.92
C PHE A 573 15.47 -3.81 -0.13
N ILE A 574 16.55 -4.57 -0.36
CA ILE A 574 17.48 -4.40 -1.47
C ILE A 574 17.67 -5.76 -2.15
N ASN A 575 17.98 -5.79 -3.43
CA ASN A 575 18.32 -7.01 -4.15
C ASN A 575 19.81 -7.08 -4.48
N ASP A 576 20.23 -8.18 -5.10
CA ASP A 576 21.61 -8.42 -5.50
C ASP A 576 22.16 -7.30 -6.41
N GLN A 577 21.35 -6.89 -7.39
CA GLN A 577 21.74 -5.82 -8.32
C GLN A 577 21.97 -4.49 -7.59
N VAL A 578 21.08 -4.11 -6.68
CA VAL A 578 21.23 -2.89 -5.88
C VAL A 578 22.47 -2.95 -5.02
N LEU A 579 22.69 -4.08 -4.34
CA LEU A 579 23.85 -4.27 -3.48
C LEU A 579 25.15 -4.20 -4.26
N VAL A 580 25.22 -4.87 -5.40
CA VAL A 580 26.46 -5.02 -6.18
C VAL A 580 26.76 -3.79 -7.06
N GLU A 581 25.73 -3.24 -7.73
CA GLU A 581 25.93 -2.25 -8.80
C GLU A 581 25.58 -0.81 -8.40
N LYS A 582 24.62 -0.62 -7.47
CA LYS A 582 24.11 0.71 -7.13
C LYS A 582 24.61 1.21 -5.77
N SER A 583 24.99 0.31 -4.86
CA SER A 583 25.45 0.69 -3.53
C SER A 583 26.90 1.14 -3.52
N LYS A 584 27.21 2.11 -2.66
CA LYS A 584 28.57 2.47 -2.26
C LYS A 584 28.79 2.10 -0.81
N ILE A 585 30.02 1.76 -0.48
CA ILE A 585 30.42 1.50 0.91
C ILE A 585 31.26 2.70 1.37
N GLU A 586 30.75 3.45 2.31
CA GLU A 586 31.40 4.67 2.84
C GLU A 586 31.35 4.67 4.36
N LYS A 587 32.52 4.66 5.01
CA LYS A 587 32.66 4.74 6.48
C LYS A 587 31.82 3.68 7.23
N GLY A 588 31.81 2.44 6.75
CA GLY A 588 31.05 1.37 7.34
C GLY A 588 29.53 1.41 7.10
N LYS A 589 29.09 2.24 6.16
CA LYS A 589 27.70 2.33 5.74
C LYS A 589 27.51 1.89 4.30
N LEU A 590 26.38 1.27 4.02
CA LEU A 590 25.89 0.99 2.68
C LEU A 590 25.07 2.19 2.21
N VAL A 591 25.61 2.96 1.28
CA VAL A 591 25.00 4.18 0.75
C VAL A 591 24.28 3.87 -0.56
N ILE A 592 22.99 4.13 -0.61
CA ILE A 592 22.12 3.93 -1.78
C ILE A 592 21.35 5.24 -2.03
N GLY A 593 21.72 5.96 -3.09
CA GLY A 593 21.20 7.31 -3.30
C GLY A 593 21.54 8.24 -2.16
N LYS A 594 20.53 8.71 -1.41
CA LYS A 594 20.68 9.54 -0.20
C LYS A 594 20.54 8.76 1.12
N MET A 595 20.23 7.47 1.03
CA MET A 595 20.03 6.60 2.20
C MET A 595 21.34 5.98 2.65
N GLU A 596 21.47 5.78 3.96
CA GLU A 596 22.64 5.21 4.60
C GLU A 596 22.20 4.07 5.53
N HIS A 597 22.65 2.85 5.24
CA HIS A 597 22.34 1.68 6.06
C HIS A 597 23.60 1.21 6.80
N SER A 598 23.48 1.04 8.10
CA SER A 598 24.57 0.56 8.97
C SER A 598 24.52 -0.95 9.20
N VAL A 599 23.37 -1.56 8.91
CA VAL A 599 23.11 -2.98 9.10
C VAL A 599 22.57 -3.59 7.81
N LEU A 600 23.14 -4.74 7.44
CA LEU A 600 22.62 -5.58 6.34
C LEU A 600 22.17 -6.92 6.92
N ILE A 601 20.91 -7.28 6.69
CA ILE A 601 20.33 -8.55 7.12
C ILE A 601 20.28 -9.53 5.94
N LEU A 602 20.79 -10.73 6.15
CA LEU A 602 20.68 -11.89 5.26
C LEU A 602 19.60 -12.83 5.84
N PRO A 603 18.36 -12.82 5.31
CA PRO A 603 17.25 -13.53 5.93
C PRO A 603 17.20 -14.99 5.50
N ASN A 604 17.57 -15.94 6.37
CA ASN A 604 17.40 -17.40 6.16
C ASN A 604 17.80 -17.89 4.75
N LEU A 605 18.94 -17.43 4.24
CA LEU A 605 19.42 -17.75 2.89
C LEU A 605 20.13 -19.11 2.83
N THR A 606 19.82 -19.92 1.81
CA THR A 606 20.55 -21.12 1.41
C THR A 606 21.38 -20.88 0.16
N TYR A 607 20.81 -20.11 -0.81
CA TYR A 607 21.41 -19.82 -2.09
C TYR A 607 21.70 -18.32 -2.22
N ILE A 608 22.93 -17.97 -2.59
CA ILE A 608 23.37 -16.60 -2.89
C ILE A 608 24.50 -16.63 -3.91
N SER A 609 24.62 -15.62 -4.76
CA SER A 609 25.75 -15.56 -5.70
C SER A 609 27.08 -15.25 -4.96
N PRO A 610 28.22 -15.82 -5.39
CA PRO A 610 29.53 -15.45 -4.85
C PRO A 610 29.79 -13.94 -4.92
N LYS A 611 29.41 -13.29 -6.02
CA LYS A 611 29.56 -11.84 -6.23
C LYS A 611 28.80 -11.02 -5.21
N THR A 612 27.59 -11.46 -4.88
CA THR A 612 26.78 -10.82 -3.82
C THR A 612 27.44 -11.00 -2.45
N MET A 613 27.92 -12.22 -2.17
CA MET A 613 28.58 -12.50 -0.89
C MET A 613 29.92 -11.73 -0.74
N GLU A 614 30.68 -11.57 -1.81
CA GLU A 614 31.87 -10.70 -1.83
C GLU A 614 31.53 -9.28 -1.41
N ARG A 615 30.43 -8.73 -1.95
CA ARG A 615 29.98 -7.38 -1.60
C ARG A 615 29.52 -7.27 -0.14
N VAL A 616 28.88 -8.32 0.39
CA VAL A 616 28.53 -8.44 1.82
C VAL A 616 29.80 -8.43 2.68
N CYS A 617 30.82 -9.20 2.30
CA CYS A 617 32.11 -9.20 2.97
C CYS A 617 32.79 -7.84 2.96
N ASP A 618 32.78 -7.13 1.82
CA ASP A 618 33.37 -5.80 1.69
C ASP A 618 32.68 -4.79 2.60
N PHE A 619 31.35 -4.83 2.68
CA PHE A 619 30.57 -3.98 3.58
C PHE A 619 30.96 -4.23 5.04
N CYS A 620 31.04 -5.49 5.43
CA CYS A 620 31.43 -5.84 6.79
C CYS A 620 32.88 -5.43 7.10
N ARG A 621 33.83 -5.71 6.20
CA ARG A 621 35.24 -5.30 6.36
C ARG A 621 35.40 -3.79 6.58
N ALA A 622 34.54 -2.99 5.92
CA ALA A 622 34.55 -1.53 5.99
C ALA A 622 33.89 -0.95 7.25
N GLY A 623 33.38 -1.78 8.16
CA GLY A 623 32.77 -1.34 9.42
C GLY A 623 31.27 -1.56 9.52
N GLY A 624 30.63 -2.12 8.51
CA GLY A 624 29.21 -2.47 8.53
C GLY A 624 28.90 -3.67 9.45
N VAL A 625 27.64 -3.75 9.87
CA VAL A 625 27.14 -4.90 10.63
C VAL A 625 26.34 -5.82 9.72
N VAL A 626 26.73 -7.07 9.59
CA VAL A 626 25.98 -8.08 8.84
C VAL A 626 25.34 -9.05 9.80
N VAL A 627 24.03 -9.26 9.65
CA VAL A 627 23.25 -10.20 10.47
C VAL A 627 22.65 -11.26 9.58
N ALA A 628 23.13 -12.50 9.67
CA ALA A 628 22.45 -13.64 9.07
C ALA A 628 21.43 -14.21 10.06
N THR A 629 20.24 -14.55 9.60
CA THR A 629 19.20 -15.16 10.45
C THR A 629 19.02 -16.63 10.12
N GLU A 630 18.85 -17.46 11.15
CA GLU A 630 18.56 -18.89 11.11
C GLU A 630 19.70 -19.76 10.54
N ARG A 631 20.26 -19.42 9.39
CA ARG A 631 21.36 -20.16 8.72
C ARG A 631 22.29 -19.24 7.94
N LEU A 632 23.43 -19.79 7.55
CA LEU A 632 24.35 -19.17 6.60
C LEU A 632 24.11 -19.72 5.20
N PRO A 633 24.38 -18.94 4.13
CA PRO A 633 24.32 -19.42 2.75
C PRO A 633 25.36 -20.54 2.52
N GLU A 634 24.97 -21.55 1.73
CA GLU A 634 25.79 -22.75 1.48
C GLU A 634 26.05 -22.98 -0.01
N PHE A 635 25.10 -22.58 -0.87
CA PHE A 635 25.14 -22.88 -2.29
C PHE A 635 25.05 -21.62 -3.14
N SER A 636 25.74 -21.64 -4.28
CA SER A 636 25.64 -20.61 -5.32
C SER A 636 24.36 -20.78 -6.14
N THR A 637 23.91 -19.69 -6.77
CA THR A 637 22.84 -19.71 -7.78
C THR A 637 23.37 -20.02 -9.17
N GLY A 638 22.48 -20.55 -10.05
CA GLY A 638 22.80 -20.84 -11.44
C GLY A 638 23.55 -22.15 -11.70
N LEU A 639 23.43 -22.69 -12.92
CA LEU A 639 23.97 -24.02 -13.27
C LEU A 639 25.43 -23.99 -13.75
N VAL A 640 25.81 -22.96 -14.50
CA VAL A 640 27.15 -22.91 -15.10
C VAL A 640 28.22 -22.64 -14.06
N GLY A 641 29.22 -23.53 -13.95
CA GLY A 641 30.34 -23.37 -13.01
C GLY A 641 29.95 -23.43 -11.54
N PHE A 642 28.83 -24.09 -11.19
CA PHE A 642 28.34 -24.11 -9.83
C PHE A 642 29.28 -24.76 -8.81
N VAL A 643 30.08 -25.74 -9.23
CA VAL A 643 31.00 -26.44 -8.31
C VAL A 643 32.06 -25.48 -7.76
N GLU A 644 32.69 -24.74 -8.65
CA GLU A 644 33.68 -23.71 -8.35
C GLU A 644 33.05 -22.55 -7.56
N SER A 645 31.85 -22.13 -8.00
CA SER A 645 31.08 -21.06 -7.34
C SER A 645 30.66 -21.43 -5.92
N ASP A 646 30.25 -22.67 -5.67
CA ASP A 646 29.96 -23.20 -4.33
C ASP A 646 31.21 -23.21 -3.45
N GLN A 647 32.34 -23.59 -3.99
CA GLN A 647 33.60 -23.59 -3.27
C GLN A 647 34.01 -22.16 -2.88
N GLN A 648 33.92 -21.24 -3.82
CA GLN A 648 34.21 -19.83 -3.57
C GLN A 648 33.29 -19.26 -2.50
N LEU A 649 31.99 -19.51 -2.60
CA LEU A 649 30.99 -19.05 -1.62
C LEU A 649 31.28 -19.57 -0.23
N ARG A 650 31.52 -20.88 -0.09
CA ARG A 650 31.86 -21.49 1.21
C ARG A 650 33.14 -20.88 1.78
N GLY A 651 34.13 -20.57 0.93
CA GLY A 651 35.34 -19.86 1.33
C GLY A 651 35.03 -18.48 1.94
N LEU A 652 34.21 -17.68 1.27
CA LEU A 652 33.81 -16.36 1.74
C LEU A 652 33.01 -16.42 3.06
N VAL A 653 32.07 -17.36 3.17
CA VAL A 653 31.27 -17.56 4.38
C VAL A 653 32.18 -18.00 5.56
N GLN A 654 33.09 -18.95 5.32
CA GLN A 654 34.05 -19.37 6.31
C GLN A 654 35.01 -18.25 6.73
N GLU A 655 35.49 -17.45 5.80
CA GLU A 655 36.33 -16.28 6.09
C GLU A 655 35.60 -15.29 7.00
N MET A 656 34.35 -15.00 6.70
CA MET A 656 33.56 -14.01 7.41
C MET A 656 33.02 -14.49 8.76
N PHE A 657 32.42 -15.69 8.83
CA PHE A 657 31.74 -16.19 10.01
C PHE A 657 32.62 -17.19 10.84
N GLY A 658 33.63 -17.78 10.22
CA GLY A 658 34.47 -18.77 10.84
C GLY A 658 33.75 -20.10 11.08
N GLU A 659 34.27 -20.89 12.04
CA GLU A 659 33.53 -22.05 12.53
C GLU A 659 32.36 -21.63 13.39
N VAL A 660 31.20 -22.17 13.08
CA VAL A 660 29.94 -21.84 13.75
C VAL A 660 29.52 -23.02 14.63
N PRO A 661 29.62 -22.93 15.97
CA PRO A 661 29.17 -23.97 16.87
C PRO A 661 27.66 -24.22 16.73
N GLU A 662 27.27 -25.50 16.62
CA GLU A 662 25.84 -25.86 16.42
C GLU A 662 24.92 -25.43 17.57
N LYS A 663 25.45 -25.38 18.80
CA LYS A 663 24.65 -25.12 20.02
C LYS A 663 24.53 -23.64 20.38
N GLU A 664 25.29 -22.74 19.73
CA GLU A 664 25.24 -21.33 20.05
C GLU A 664 24.07 -20.64 19.33
N GLN A 665 23.24 -19.95 20.10
CA GLN A 665 22.06 -19.22 19.57
C GLN A 665 22.46 -17.92 18.84
N THR A 666 23.57 -17.30 19.27
CA THR A 666 24.11 -16.08 18.66
C THR A 666 25.61 -16.20 18.54
N VAL A 667 26.09 -16.24 17.31
CA VAL A 667 27.54 -16.25 17.01
C VAL A 667 27.94 -14.88 16.53
N ARG A 668 28.97 -14.30 17.12
CA ARG A 668 29.50 -12.98 16.77
C ARG A 668 30.98 -13.06 16.43
N ARG A 669 31.36 -12.42 15.34
CA ARG A 669 32.76 -12.37 14.92
C ARG A 669 33.11 -10.99 14.38
N LYS A 670 34.20 -10.41 14.88
CA LYS A 670 34.78 -9.21 14.27
C LYS A 670 35.37 -9.59 12.92
N PHE A 671 35.00 -8.83 11.87
CA PHE A 671 35.48 -9.02 10.50
C PHE A 671 35.83 -7.69 9.88
N GLY A 672 37.15 -7.43 9.72
CA GLY A 672 37.66 -6.09 9.42
C GLY A 672 37.33 -5.10 10.53
N GLU A 673 36.78 -3.97 10.19
CA GLU A 673 36.28 -2.97 11.14
C GLU A 673 34.83 -3.24 11.60
N GLY A 674 34.12 -4.15 10.95
CA GLY A 674 32.73 -4.50 11.22
C GLY A 674 32.54 -5.75 12.04
N GLU A 675 31.31 -6.25 12.04
CA GLU A 675 30.90 -7.43 12.78
C GLU A 675 29.94 -8.30 11.95
N ALA A 676 30.25 -9.59 11.87
CA ALA A 676 29.39 -10.64 11.33
C ALA A 676 28.68 -11.36 12.47
N ILE A 677 27.36 -11.49 12.36
CA ILE A 677 26.50 -12.05 13.40
C ILE A 677 25.60 -13.10 12.77
N LEU A 678 25.56 -14.30 13.33
CA LEU A 678 24.54 -15.29 13.05
C LEU A 678 23.57 -15.38 14.22
N LEU A 679 22.29 -15.22 13.93
CA LEU A 679 21.18 -15.39 14.87
C LEU A 679 20.37 -16.63 14.47
N ARG A 680 20.36 -17.65 15.32
CA ARG A 680 19.53 -18.84 15.10
C ARG A 680 18.06 -18.60 15.42
N SER A 681 17.77 -17.52 16.13
CA SER A 681 16.40 -17.06 16.38
C SER A 681 16.29 -15.54 16.13
N VAL A 682 15.31 -15.15 15.34
CA VAL A 682 15.01 -13.75 15.02
C VAL A 682 14.63 -12.95 16.29
N ALA A 683 14.10 -13.62 17.34
CA ALA A 683 13.75 -12.98 18.61
C ALA A 683 14.92 -12.22 19.29
N GLU A 684 16.17 -12.63 19.03
CA GLU A 684 17.37 -11.98 19.56
C GLU A 684 17.76 -10.69 18.81
N LEU A 685 17.19 -10.45 17.64
CA LEU A 685 17.60 -9.36 16.74
C LEU A 685 17.52 -7.99 17.41
N ALA A 686 16.42 -7.68 18.08
CA ALA A 686 16.24 -6.39 18.73
C ALA A 686 17.32 -6.12 19.80
N ARG A 687 17.67 -7.13 20.59
CA ARG A 687 18.74 -7.05 21.60
C ARG A 687 20.11 -6.83 20.96
N VAL A 688 20.35 -7.54 19.87
CA VAL A 688 21.61 -7.43 19.12
C VAL A 688 21.76 -6.06 18.51
N LEU A 689 20.74 -5.55 17.83
CA LEU A 689 20.76 -4.23 17.23
C LEU A 689 20.96 -3.13 18.27
N ARG A 690 20.24 -3.16 19.40
CA ARG A 690 20.39 -2.17 20.49
C ARG A 690 21.80 -2.11 21.08
N SER A 691 22.55 -3.18 21.00
CA SER A 691 23.95 -3.21 21.46
C SER A 691 24.91 -2.47 20.52
N ARG A 692 24.49 -2.13 19.29
CA ARG A 692 25.30 -1.53 18.22
C ARG A 692 24.75 -0.22 17.70
N LEU A 693 23.44 -0.08 17.67
CA LEU A 693 22.76 1.01 17.01
C LEU A 693 21.64 1.52 17.92
N GLN A 694 21.65 2.84 18.20
CA GLN A 694 20.52 3.47 18.85
C GLN A 694 19.29 3.39 17.92
N PRO A 695 18.13 2.98 18.43
CA PRO A 695 16.88 3.06 17.63
C PRO A 695 16.62 4.47 17.12
N ASP A 696 16.05 4.55 15.95
CA ASP A 696 15.66 5.84 15.35
C ASP A 696 14.49 6.48 16.09
N PHE A 697 13.57 5.63 16.54
CA PHE A 697 12.41 5.98 17.36
C PHE A 697 12.31 5.00 18.53
N ASP A 698 12.69 5.44 19.73
CA ASP A 698 12.80 4.57 20.91
C ASP A 698 11.68 4.83 21.91
N LEU A 699 10.66 3.96 21.91
CA LEU A 699 9.56 3.98 22.88
C LEU A 699 10.02 3.49 24.26
N GLU A 700 9.64 4.20 25.33
CA GLU A 700 9.91 3.76 26.70
C GLU A 700 9.17 2.47 27.04
N LYS A 701 7.89 2.37 26.64
CA LYS A 701 7.10 1.16 26.73
C LYS A 701 6.82 0.65 25.35
N ARG A 702 7.32 -0.54 25.01
CA ARG A 702 7.08 -1.15 23.70
C ARG A 702 5.59 -1.44 23.51
N THR A 703 5.07 -1.10 22.36
CA THR A 703 3.70 -1.37 21.94
C THR A 703 3.66 -1.52 20.43
N GLU A 704 2.78 -2.37 19.94
CA GLU A 704 2.52 -2.53 18.50
C GLU A 704 1.54 -1.48 17.99
N ALA A 705 0.86 -0.79 18.88
CA ALA A 705 -0.13 0.24 18.54
C ALA A 705 0.49 1.53 18.00
N VAL A 706 1.71 1.87 18.41
CA VAL A 706 2.38 3.10 17.99
C VAL A 706 3.39 2.81 16.89
N LEU A 707 3.14 3.37 15.71
CA LEU A 707 3.97 3.21 14.52
C LEU A 707 4.61 4.54 14.14
N HIS A 708 5.72 4.47 13.39
CA HIS A 708 6.40 5.68 12.91
C HIS A 708 7.00 5.48 11.51
N LEU A 709 7.22 6.61 10.84
CA LEU A 709 8.04 6.73 9.63
C LEU A 709 8.89 7.99 9.74
N HIS A 710 10.17 7.88 9.40
CA HIS A 710 11.10 9.00 9.42
C HIS A 710 11.54 9.41 8.02
N ARG A 711 11.45 10.71 7.74
CA ARG A 711 11.96 11.32 6.49
C ARG A 711 12.84 12.51 6.81
N ARG A 712 13.84 12.74 5.96
CA ARG A 712 14.73 13.91 6.05
C ARG A 712 14.54 14.80 4.83
N VAL A 713 14.26 16.07 5.06
CA VAL A 713 14.04 17.10 4.04
C VAL A 713 15.02 18.23 4.25
N GLU A 714 16.07 18.28 3.45
CA GLU A 714 17.08 19.36 3.50
C GLU A 714 17.53 19.71 4.93
N GLY A 715 17.82 18.70 5.76
CA GLY A 715 18.26 18.87 7.14
C GLY A 715 17.14 19.02 8.19
N THR A 716 15.89 19.14 7.78
CA THR A 716 14.72 19.02 8.66
C THR A 716 14.35 17.55 8.81
N GLU A 717 14.13 17.08 10.04
CA GLU A 717 13.71 15.71 10.32
C GLU A 717 12.20 15.69 10.52
N VAL A 718 11.51 14.78 9.86
CA VAL A 718 10.05 14.66 9.86
C VAL A 718 9.66 13.25 10.26
N TYR A 719 9.00 13.12 11.41
CA TYR A 719 8.46 11.86 11.88
C TYR A 719 6.94 11.87 11.79
N PHE A 720 6.38 10.95 11.05
CA PHE A 720 4.97 10.57 11.15
C PHE A 720 4.83 9.57 12.30
N VAL A 721 3.95 9.87 13.27
CA VAL A 721 3.69 8.99 14.42
C VAL A 721 2.19 8.76 14.51
N THR A 722 1.77 7.50 14.57
CA THR A 722 0.37 7.13 14.62
C THR A 722 0.08 6.12 15.72
N ASN A 723 -1.05 6.29 16.41
CA ASN A 723 -1.69 5.29 17.24
C ASN A 723 -2.69 4.51 16.39
N ASN A 724 -2.33 3.31 15.96
CA ASN A 724 -3.20 2.45 15.14
C ASN A 724 -4.04 1.50 16.02
N SER A 725 -4.61 2.02 17.11
CA SER A 725 -5.50 1.27 17.99
C SER A 725 -6.70 2.10 18.46
N GLU A 726 -7.73 1.39 18.94
CA GLU A 726 -8.93 1.99 19.50
C GLU A 726 -8.76 2.53 20.93
N PHE A 727 -7.58 2.39 21.52
CA PHE A 727 -7.27 2.80 22.89
C PHE A 727 -6.33 4.00 22.93
N TYR A 728 -6.45 4.82 23.96
CA TYR A 728 -5.47 5.84 24.27
C TYR A 728 -4.09 5.22 24.49
N GLN A 729 -3.07 5.84 23.92
CA GLN A 729 -1.67 5.47 24.16
C GLN A 729 -0.98 6.57 24.95
N GLU A 730 -0.51 6.22 26.15
CA GLU A 730 0.33 7.06 26.98
C GLU A 730 1.72 6.44 27.08
N ASN A 731 2.70 7.13 26.51
CA ASN A 731 4.08 6.64 26.35
C ASN A 731 5.04 7.84 26.34
N ALA A 732 6.30 7.61 26.12
CA ALA A 732 7.27 8.61 25.69
C ALA A 732 8.20 7.98 24.66
N ALA A 733 8.72 8.80 23.75
CA ALA A 733 9.65 8.36 22.73
C ALA A 733 10.89 9.26 22.72
N VAL A 734 12.05 8.67 22.44
CA VAL A 734 13.28 9.38 22.11
C VAL A 734 13.46 9.33 20.60
N PHE A 735 13.45 10.50 19.96
CA PHE A 735 13.72 10.69 18.54
C PHE A 735 15.21 10.95 18.32
N ARG A 736 15.86 10.17 17.48
CA ARG A 736 17.30 10.26 17.22
C ARG A 736 17.66 11.39 16.25
N VAL A 737 17.40 12.61 16.63
CA VAL A 737 17.56 13.80 15.78
C VAL A 737 18.66 14.78 16.27
N GLY A 738 19.45 14.39 17.29
CA GLY A 738 20.39 15.30 17.95
C GLY A 738 19.66 16.39 18.74
N ARG A 739 20.29 17.55 18.88
CA ARG A 739 19.70 18.71 19.59
C ARG A 739 18.91 19.59 18.63
N ARG A 740 17.69 19.18 18.29
CA ARG A 740 16.77 19.92 17.43
C ARG A 740 15.49 20.28 18.18
N ILE A 741 14.83 21.32 17.73
CA ILE A 741 13.61 21.82 18.37
C ILE A 741 12.39 21.21 17.65
N PRO A 742 11.48 20.54 18.40
CA PRO A 742 10.31 19.90 17.83
C PRO A 742 9.14 20.86 17.63
N GLU A 743 8.43 20.68 16.53
CA GLU A 743 7.09 21.20 16.27
C GLU A 743 6.12 20.05 16.15
N LEU A 744 4.87 20.28 16.56
CA LEU A 744 3.75 19.35 16.39
C LEU A 744 2.86 19.84 15.24
N TRP A 745 2.75 19.04 14.20
CA TRP A 745 1.92 19.32 13.04
C TRP A 745 0.77 18.30 13.01
N ASN A 746 -0.46 18.79 13.17
CA ASN A 746 -1.65 17.95 13.19
C ASN A 746 -2.32 17.93 11.80
N ALA A 747 -2.22 16.81 11.10
CA ALA A 747 -2.75 16.68 9.73
C ALA A 747 -4.30 16.67 9.68
N GLU A 748 -5.00 16.28 10.75
CA GLU A 748 -6.45 16.33 10.79
C GLU A 748 -6.97 17.79 10.83
N THR A 749 -6.32 18.61 11.62
CA THR A 749 -6.74 20.02 11.82
C THR A 749 -6.00 21.02 10.94
N GLY A 750 -4.84 20.64 10.38
CA GLY A 750 -3.93 21.54 9.68
C GLY A 750 -3.15 22.49 10.59
N ARG A 751 -3.18 22.31 11.91
CA ARG A 751 -2.45 23.15 12.87
C ARG A 751 -0.97 22.82 12.91
N VAL A 752 -0.16 23.85 13.04
CA VAL A 752 1.30 23.80 13.22
C VAL A 752 1.64 24.58 14.46
N GLU A 753 2.16 23.90 15.48
CA GLU A 753 2.46 24.51 16.78
C GLU A 753 3.83 24.05 17.28
N PRO A 754 4.59 24.87 18.01
CA PRO A 754 5.76 24.37 18.75
C PRO A 754 5.34 23.25 19.70
N ALA A 755 6.14 22.18 19.80
CA ALA A 755 5.87 21.18 20.82
C ALA A 755 6.02 21.80 22.22
N ALA A 756 4.98 21.68 23.04
CA ALA A 756 4.97 22.33 24.35
C ALA A 756 5.87 21.58 25.36
N VAL A 757 5.94 20.25 25.25
CA VAL A 757 6.66 19.41 26.22
C VAL A 757 7.69 18.55 25.49
N TYR A 758 8.96 18.73 25.83
CA TYR A 758 10.07 17.87 25.37
C TYR A 758 11.30 18.03 26.26
N SER A 759 12.23 17.12 26.17
CA SER A 759 13.57 17.28 26.77
C SER A 759 14.67 16.91 25.78
N LEU A 760 15.75 17.71 25.82
CA LEU A 760 16.95 17.43 25.02
C LEU A 760 17.86 16.47 25.79
N GLU A 761 18.05 15.29 25.29
CA GLU A 761 18.87 14.26 25.89
C GLU A 761 20.16 13.99 25.08
N SER A 762 21.11 13.25 25.64
CA SER A 762 22.32 12.85 24.92
C SER A 762 22.02 11.95 23.71
N LYS A 763 20.91 11.22 23.76
CA LYS A 763 20.47 10.29 22.73
C LYS A 763 19.54 10.91 21.68
N GLY A 764 19.05 12.15 21.90
CA GLY A 764 18.10 12.81 21.00
C GLY A 764 17.11 13.70 21.74
N VAL A 765 15.91 13.80 21.20
CA VAL A 765 14.80 14.56 21.80
C VAL A 765 13.76 13.60 22.35
N ARG A 766 13.53 13.67 23.66
CA ARG A 766 12.48 12.89 24.31
C ARG A 766 11.18 13.68 24.34
N ILE A 767 10.09 13.08 23.88
CA ILE A 767 8.75 13.67 23.84
C ILE A 767 7.75 12.72 24.53
N PRO A 768 6.95 13.20 25.51
CA PRO A 768 5.80 12.44 26.00
C PRO A 768 4.74 12.31 24.89
N LEU A 769 4.31 11.10 24.63
CA LEU A 769 3.29 10.79 23.63
C LEU A 769 1.95 10.56 24.35
N ARG A 770 0.93 11.33 23.99
CA ARG A 770 -0.45 11.15 24.43
C ARG A 770 -1.34 11.15 23.22
N LEU A 771 -1.51 9.95 22.65
CA LEU A 771 -2.21 9.77 21.38
C LEU A 771 -3.62 9.20 21.65
N LYS A 772 -4.64 9.90 21.14
CA LYS A 772 -6.03 9.44 21.14
C LYS A 772 -6.17 8.22 20.24
N PRO A 773 -7.28 7.45 20.35
CA PRO A 773 -7.60 6.40 19.40
C PRO A 773 -7.49 6.88 17.96
N TYR A 774 -6.73 6.13 17.16
CA TYR A 774 -6.48 6.44 15.73
C TYR A 774 -5.98 7.87 15.47
N GLU A 775 -5.23 8.45 16.40
CA GLU A 775 -4.61 9.76 16.22
C GLU A 775 -3.24 9.63 15.56
N SER A 776 -2.98 10.53 14.60
CA SER A 776 -1.69 10.62 13.92
C SER A 776 -1.21 12.06 13.91
N VAL A 777 0.06 12.24 14.17
CA VAL A 777 0.72 13.53 14.23
C VAL A 777 2.07 13.49 13.52
N PHE A 778 2.54 14.64 13.10
CA PHE A 778 3.92 14.80 12.66
C PHE A 778 4.72 15.54 13.72
N TYR A 779 5.89 15.04 14.05
CA TYR A 779 6.92 15.78 14.76
C TYR A 779 7.96 16.23 13.75
N VAL A 780 8.09 17.55 13.63
CA VAL A 780 9.03 18.21 12.70
C VAL A 780 10.13 18.85 13.51
N PHE A 781 11.38 18.40 13.32
CA PHE A 781 12.55 18.86 14.07
C PHE A 781 13.44 19.73 13.20
N ARG A 782 13.76 20.92 13.69
CA ARG A 782 14.63 21.85 12.99
C ARG A 782 15.76 22.36 13.88
N GLU A 783 16.82 22.80 13.25
CA GLU A 783 17.88 23.52 13.94
C GLU A 783 17.39 24.93 14.30
N ALA A 784 17.33 25.22 15.58
CA ALA A 784 16.95 26.52 16.11
C ALA A 784 17.61 26.73 17.49
N ALA A 785 17.66 28.00 17.95
CA ALA A 785 18.01 28.25 19.33
C ALA A 785 16.97 27.61 20.26
N GLU A 786 17.43 26.96 21.32
CA GLU A 786 16.55 26.31 22.30
C GLU A 786 15.74 27.38 23.03
N PRO A 787 14.38 27.40 22.86
CA PRO A 787 13.52 28.30 23.60
C PRO A 787 13.30 27.82 25.03
N ALA A 788 12.74 28.66 25.87
CA ALA A 788 12.14 28.16 27.10
C ALA A 788 10.99 27.20 26.79
N HIS A 789 10.90 26.08 27.49
CA HIS A 789 9.89 25.03 27.23
C HIS A 789 9.60 24.21 28.47
N VAL A 790 8.53 23.42 28.41
CA VAL A 790 8.24 22.44 29.45
C VAL A 790 9.02 21.15 29.18
N MET A 791 9.76 20.70 30.17
CA MET A 791 10.51 19.43 30.09
C MET A 791 9.68 18.24 30.55
N GLU A 792 8.74 18.48 31.47
CA GLU A 792 7.93 17.44 32.09
C GLU A 792 6.63 18.04 32.66
N SER A 793 5.53 17.30 32.60
CA SER A 793 4.27 17.66 33.20
C SER A 793 3.37 16.44 33.40
N ASN A 794 2.48 16.52 34.40
CA ASN A 794 1.42 15.54 34.61
C ASN A 794 0.06 15.98 34.05
N ALA A 795 -0.04 17.17 33.41
CA ALA A 795 -1.31 17.61 32.84
C ALA A 795 -1.74 16.76 31.62
N GLU A 796 -3.03 16.57 31.45
CA GLU A 796 -3.59 15.78 30.34
C GLU A 796 -3.30 16.43 28.98
N GLU A 797 -3.52 17.75 28.88
CA GLU A 797 -3.22 18.52 27.68
C GLU A 797 -2.38 19.76 28.05
N ILE A 798 -1.41 20.09 27.24
CA ILE A 798 -0.59 21.28 27.38
C ILE A 798 -0.48 21.94 26.02
N VAL A 799 -0.85 23.20 25.98
CA VAL A 799 -0.79 24.02 24.76
C VAL A 799 -0.15 25.38 25.06
N TRP A 800 0.50 25.96 24.07
CA TRP A 800 0.97 27.33 24.18
C TRP A 800 -0.21 28.30 24.24
N SER A 801 -0.17 29.24 25.21
CA SER A 801 -1.17 30.29 25.39
C SER A 801 -0.63 31.71 25.15
N GLY A 802 0.68 31.84 24.92
CA GLY A 802 1.40 33.08 24.63
C GLY A 802 2.90 32.81 24.42
N GLU A 803 3.68 33.87 24.23
CA GLU A 803 5.13 33.73 23.95
C GLU A 803 5.94 33.01 25.05
N ASN A 804 5.53 33.15 26.31
CA ASN A 804 6.17 32.54 27.47
C ASN A 804 5.14 31.89 28.41
N LYS A 805 4.04 31.39 27.89
CA LYS A 805 2.97 30.82 28.71
C LYS A 805 2.44 29.55 28.11
N VAL A 806 2.25 28.56 28.96
CA VAL A 806 1.52 27.35 28.64
C VAL A 806 0.26 27.23 29.47
N ARG A 807 -0.75 26.68 28.83
CA ARG A 807 -2.00 26.32 29.44
C ARG A 807 -2.09 24.83 29.60
N CYS A 808 -2.33 24.38 30.81
CA CYS A 808 -2.57 22.99 31.14
C CYS A 808 -4.04 22.75 31.43
N LEU A 809 -4.60 21.63 31.00
CA LEU A 809 -5.93 21.19 31.35
C LEU A 809 -5.84 20.05 32.37
N ALA A 810 -6.45 20.23 33.51
CA ALA A 810 -6.57 19.21 34.57
C ALA A 810 -7.98 18.60 34.54
N SER A 811 -8.04 17.27 34.40
CA SER A 811 -9.29 16.49 34.37
C SER A 811 -9.72 15.98 35.73
N GLY A 812 -8.99 16.28 36.81
CA GLY A 812 -9.28 15.86 38.16
C GLY A 812 -8.79 16.84 39.20
N ASN A 813 -9.27 16.64 40.43
CA ASN A 813 -8.73 17.33 41.60
C ASN A 813 -7.32 16.83 41.91
N GLY A 814 -6.42 17.75 42.28
CA GLY A 814 -5.04 17.40 42.57
C GLY A 814 -4.06 18.50 42.19
N VAL A 815 -2.79 18.16 42.20
CA VAL A 815 -1.68 19.05 41.82
C VAL A 815 -1.30 18.83 40.35
N SER A 816 -1.49 19.87 39.56
CA SER A 816 -0.86 19.94 38.22
C SER A 816 0.50 20.60 38.33
N TYR A 817 1.49 20.05 37.70
CA TYR A 817 2.82 20.65 37.69
C TYR A 817 3.43 20.70 36.27
N ILE A 818 4.31 21.66 36.12
CA ILE A 818 5.27 21.69 35.02
C ILE A 818 6.69 21.80 35.56
N ARG A 819 7.65 21.22 34.82
CA ARG A 819 9.06 21.47 35.00
C ARG A 819 9.61 22.17 33.75
N THR A 820 10.10 23.36 33.91
CA THR A 820 10.60 24.19 32.82
C THR A 820 12.12 24.09 32.66
N GLY A 821 12.62 24.37 31.46
CA GLY A 821 14.05 24.42 31.11
C GLY A 821 14.28 25.16 29.81
N GLY A 822 15.52 25.15 29.33
CA GLY A 822 15.94 25.83 28.10
C GLY A 822 16.43 27.26 28.30
N SER A 823 16.97 27.89 27.27
CA SER A 823 17.43 29.29 27.20
C SER A 823 18.35 29.72 28.33
N GLY A 824 19.21 28.85 28.88
CA GLY A 824 20.13 29.18 29.97
C GLY A 824 19.47 29.39 31.34
N LYS A 825 18.14 29.19 31.45
CA LYS A 825 17.42 29.22 32.74
C LYS A 825 17.69 27.91 33.51
N LYS A 826 17.81 28.03 34.83
CA LYS A 826 17.84 26.83 35.70
C LYS A 826 16.50 26.13 35.64
N PRO A 827 16.47 24.79 35.59
CA PRO A 827 15.21 24.04 35.67
C PRO A 827 14.39 24.46 36.89
N GLY A 828 13.18 24.88 36.65
CA GLY A 828 12.22 25.30 37.70
C GLY A 828 10.99 24.35 37.71
N ARG A 829 10.40 24.13 38.90
CA ARG A 829 9.13 23.42 39.03
C ARG A 829 8.08 24.40 39.50
N GLN A 830 6.96 24.44 38.79
CA GLN A 830 5.78 25.20 39.17
C GLN A 830 4.59 24.26 39.39
N GLU A 831 3.76 24.57 40.35
CA GLU A 831 2.62 23.75 40.73
C GLU A 831 1.35 24.59 40.85
N ALA A 832 0.22 24.02 40.52
CA ALA A 832 -1.10 24.59 40.73
C ALA A 832 -2.04 23.52 41.24
N VAL A 833 -2.92 23.91 42.15
CA VAL A 833 -3.86 22.98 42.79
C VAL A 833 -5.24 23.18 42.19
N THR A 834 -5.78 22.13 41.62
CA THR A 834 -7.19 22.06 41.20
C THR A 834 -7.99 21.48 42.36
N LYS A 835 -9.04 22.22 42.77
CA LYS A 835 -9.98 21.81 43.81
C LYS A 835 -11.40 22.00 43.31
N ASP A 836 -12.31 21.21 43.82
CA ASP A 836 -13.75 21.33 43.58
C ASP A 836 -14.10 21.24 42.06
N LEU A 837 -13.35 20.44 41.31
CA LEU A 837 -13.69 20.15 39.91
C LEU A 837 -14.96 19.27 39.93
N PRO A 838 -16.04 19.68 39.26
CA PRO A 838 -17.25 18.89 39.22
C PRO A 838 -17.04 17.54 38.56
N ALA A 839 -17.77 16.53 39.03
CA ALA A 839 -17.91 15.28 38.28
C ALA A 839 -18.57 15.54 36.92
N PRO A 840 -18.30 14.67 35.89
CA PRO A 840 -19.02 14.78 34.64
C PRO A 840 -20.54 14.81 34.82
N LEU A 841 -21.23 15.69 34.12
CA LEU A 841 -22.68 15.81 34.13
C LEU A 841 -23.27 14.98 32.99
N ASP A 842 -24.04 13.94 33.33
CA ASP A 842 -24.77 13.16 32.34
C ASP A 842 -25.90 13.99 31.72
N ILE A 843 -25.96 14.08 30.41
CA ILE A 843 -27.03 14.70 29.66
C ILE A 843 -28.06 13.60 29.33
N SER A 844 -29.14 13.57 30.09
CA SER A 844 -30.21 12.58 29.95
C SER A 844 -31.57 13.29 29.86
N GLY A 845 -32.52 12.65 29.20
CA GLY A 845 -33.85 13.18 28.99
C GLY A 845 -34.56 12.48 27.83
N GLU A 846 -35.72 12.98 27.45
CA GLU A 846 -36.46 12.46 26.31
C GLU A 846 -35.99 13.15 25.01
N TRP A 847 -35.08 12.47 24.32
CA TRP A 847 -34.56 12.93 23.03
C TRP A 847 -35.66 12.90 21.98
N GLN A 848 -35.83 14.00 21.26
CA GLN A 848 -36.59 13.99 20.00
C GLN A 848 -35.64 13.63 18.86
N VAL A 849 -35.92 12.52 18.15
CA VAL A 849 -35.08 12.03 17.09
C VAL A 849 -35.83 12.07 15.76
N THR A 850 -35.33 12.83 14.82
CA THR A 850 -35.89 12.93 13.45
C THR A 850 -35.00 12.17 12.50
N PHE A 851 -35.56 11.14 11.88
CA PHE A 851 -34.91 10.33 10.84
C PHE A 851 -35.24 10.89 9.46
N GLU A 852 -34.22 11.12 8.63
CA GLU A 852 -34.38 11.61 7.26
C GLU A 852 -33.27 11.00 6.40
N GLY A 853 -33.65 10.17 5.42
CA GLY A 853 -32.71 9.43 4.59
C GLY A 853 -33.27 9.09 3.22
N TYR A 854 -32.43 8.48 2.40
CA TYR A 854 -32.78 8.06 1.06
C TYR A 854 -33.90 7.02 1.09
N LYS A 855 -34.99 7.30 0.32
CA LYS A 855 -36.22 6.45 0.27
C LYS A 855 -36.80 6.04 1.63
N PHE A 856 -36.47 6.79 2.69
CA PHE A 856 -37.02 6.57 4.00
C PHE A 856 -38.03 7.70 4.32
N PRO A 857 -39.29 7.40 4.67
CA PRO A 857 -40.26 8.42 5.04
C PRO A 857 -39.78 9.14 6.31
N LYS A 858 -39.92 10.44 6.35
CA LYS A 858 -39.57 11.22 7.53
C LYS A 858 -40.29 10.67 8.77
N LEU A 859 -39.51 10.26 9.78
CA LEU A 859 -40.00 9.66 11.00
C LEU A 859 -39.48 10.47 12.18
N VAL A 860 -40.36 10.77 13.14
CA VAL A 860 -40.00 11.42 14.39
C VAL A 860 -40.32 10.47 15.55
N LYS A 861 -39.33 10.17 16.38
CA LYS A 861 -39.45 9.32 17.54
C LYS A 861 -38.96 10.06 18.78
N LYS A 862 -39.49 9.66 19.96
CA LYS A 862 -39.00 10.06 21.27
C LYS A 862 -38.21 8.91 21.85
N MET A 863 -37.01 9.19 22.36
CA MET A 863 -36.12 8.20 22.97
C MET A 863 -35.76 8.66 24.38
N ALA A 864 -36.28 7.98 25.39
CA ALA A 864 -35.92 8.25 26.80
C ALA A 864 -34.53 7.69 27.14
N VAL A 865 -34.09 6.63 26.43
CA VAL A 865 -32.79 6.00 26.55
C VAL A 865 -32.22 5.85 25.15
N LEU A 866 -30.97 6.31 24.94
CA LEU A 866 -30.28 6.14 23.70
C LEU A 866 -29.98 4.66 23.44
N HIS A 867 -30.30 4.18 22.24
CA HIS A 867 -30.08 2.81 21.80
C HIS A 867 -29.80 2.79 20.28
N SER A 868 -29.33 1.65 19.79
CA SER A 868 -29.08 1.50 18.37
C SER A 868 -30.37 1.57 17.55
N TRP A 869 -30.32 2.22 16.39
CA TRP A 869 -31.43 2.20 15.43
C TRP A 869 -31.76 0.78 14.96
N THR A 870 -30.79 -0.11 15.00
CA THR A 870 -30.94 -1.52 14.59
C THR A 870 -31.73 -2.36 15.59
N ASP A 871 -31.92 -1.87 16.80
CA ASP A 871 -32.72 -2.52 17.85
C ASP A 871 -34.22 -2.26 17.68
N ASP A 872 -34.59 -1.21 16.92
CA ASP A 872 -35.97 -0.81 16.69
C ASP A 872 -36.43 -1.21 15.29
N PRO A 873 -37.51 -2.00 15.14
CA PRO A 873 -38.02 -2.46 13.85
C PRO A 873 -38.31 -1.33 12.83
N ASP A 874 -38.76 -0.16 13.32
CA ASP A 874 -39.11 0.97 12.44
C ASP A 874 -37.86 1.68 11.88
N THR A 875 -36.72 1.57 12.53
CA THR A 875 -35.47 2.26 12.16
C THR A 875 -34.33 1.31 11.82
N ARG A 876 -34.55 0.00 11.96
CA ARG A 876 -33.52 -1.03 11.73
C ARG A 876 -32.81 -0.91 10.38
N HIS A 877 -33.56 -0.56 9.35
CA HIS A 877 -33.07 -0.46 7.98
C HIS A 877 -32.90 1.00 7.53
N PHE A 878 -32.85 1.94 8.47
CA PHE A 878 -32.60 3.32 8.16
C PHE A 878 -31.11 3.54 7.81
N SER A 879 -30.87 4.16 6.64
CA SER A 879 -29.56 4.71 6.26
C SER A 879 -29.73 6.17 5.90
N GLY A 880 -28.98 7.04 6.58
CA GLY A 880 -29.15 8.48 6.43
C GLY A 880 -28.58 9.24 7.61
N THR A 881 -29.10 10.43 7.82
CA THR A 881 -28.72 11.29 8.94
C THR A 881 -29.90 11.47 9.87
N ALA A 882 -29.78 11.02 11.12
CA ALA A 882 -30.79 11.32 12.16
C ALA A 882 -30.36 12.51 12.99
N ARG A 883 -31.33 13.38 13.29
CA ARG A 883 -31.17 14.57 14.12
C ARG A 883 -31.74 14.30 15.49
N TYR A 884 -30.90 14.39 16.52
CA TYR A 884 -31.25 14.29 17.93
C TYR A 884 -31.33 15.68 18.55
N GLU A 885 -32.38 15.97 19.27
CA GLU A 885 -32.64 17.25 19.92
C GLU A 885 -33.01 17.02 21.37
N LEU A 886 -32.38 17.78 22.28
CA LEU A 886 -32.65 17.70 23.72
C LEU A 886 -32.41 19.04 24.39
N GLU A 887 -33.36 19.44 25.30
CA GLU A 887 -33.14 20.50 26.28
C GLU A 887 -32.64 19.89 27.58
N PHE A 888 -31.62 20.49 28.17
CA PHE A 888 -31.05 20.03 29.44
C PHE A 888 -30.57 21.18 30.30
N GLU A 889 -30.60 20.98 31.62
CA GLU A 889 -30.15 21.98 32.60
C GLU A 889 -28.70 21.79 33.01
N VAL A 890 -28.00 22.92 33.11
CA VAL A 890 -26.68 23.01 33.72
C VAL A 890 -26.81 23.76 35.05
N PRO A 891 -26.47 23.12 36.17
CA PRO A 891 -26.59 23.76 37.48
C PRO A 891 -25.77 25.04 37.63
N ALA A 892 -26.31 26.04 38.29
CA ALA A 892 -25.57 27.25 38.62
C ALA A 892 -24.31 26.91 39.43
N GLY A 893 -23.19 27.56 39.14
CA GLY A 893 -21.93 27.37 39.86
C GLY A 893 -21.02 26.27 39.35
N ILE A 894 -21.51 25.40 38.48
CA ILE A 894 -20.61 24.40 37.81
C ILE A 894 -19.66 25.08 36.83
N LEU A 895 -20.12 26.15 36.16
CA LEU A 895 -19.35 26.90 35.17
C LEU A 895 -18.57 28.03 35.88
N ALA A 896 -17.43 27.72 36.45
CA ALA A 896 -16.56 28.69 37.11
C ALA A 896 -15.54 29.28 36.11
N LYS A 897 -14.97 30.45 36.45
CA LYS A 897 -13.92 31.09 35.66
C LYS A 897 -12.70 30.14 35.50
N GLY A 898 -12.20 29.99 34.28
CA GLY A 898 -11.09 29.11 33.97
C GLY A 898 -11.48 27.64 33.83
N ARG A 899 -12.78 27.31 33.83
CA ARG A 899 -13.24 25.97 33.47
C ARG A 899 -13.46 25.84 31.97
N ARG A 900 -12.99 24.74 31.43
CA ARG A 900 -13.32 24.27 30.09
C ARG A 900 -14.38 23.21 30.16
N VAL A 901 -15.27 23.19 29.20
CA VAL A 901 -16.37 22.23 29.16
C VAL A 901 -16.27 21.45 27.82
N ARG A 902 -16.10 20.15 27.94
CA ARG A 902 -16.05 19.24 26.83
C ARG A 902 -17.35 18.44 26.78
N LEU A 903 -18.07 18.54 25.67
CA LEU A 903 -19.18 17.63 25.39
C LEU A 903 -18.63 16.33 24.88
N ASP A 904 -18.87 15.23 25.56
CA ASP A 904 -18.54 13.88 25.18
C ASP A 904 -19.80 13.14 24.76
N LEU A 905 -19.90 12.72 23.51
CA LEU A 905 -21.05 11.99 22.99
C LEU A 905 -21.00 10.49 23.32
N GLY A 906 -19.90 10.03 23.94
CA GLY A 906 -19.68 8.59 24.16
C GLY A 906 -19.53 7.85 22.84
N SER A 907 -20.35 6.81 22.66
CA SER A 907 -20.33 6.02 21.42
C SER A 907 -21.25 6.60 20.37
N VAL A 908 -20.72 6.81 19.16
CA VAL A 908 -21.44 7.28 17.97
C VAL A 908 -21.14 6.35 16.80
N ALA A 909 -22.14 5.96 16.07
CA ALA A 909 -21.98 5.14 14.88
C ALA A 909 -22.67 5.80 13.66
N ASP A 910 -21.94 6.54 12.76
CA ASP A 910 -20.46 6.60 12.63
C ASP A 910 -19.92 8.03 12.78
N ALA A 911 -20.49 8.99 12.08
CA ALA A 911 -20.03 10.38 12.08
C ALA A 911 -21.09 11.31 12.69
N SER A 912 -20.63 12.36 13.37
CA SER A 912 -21.54 13.30 14.00
C SER A 912 -21.18 14.74 13.71
N LYS A 913 -22.20 15.60 13.71
CA LYS A 913 -22.09 17.05 13.72
C LYS A 913 -22.96 17.62 14.83
N VAL A 914 -22.41 18.56 15.60
CA VAL A 914 -22.98 19.01 16.86
C VAL A 914 -23.22 20.51 16.85
N TRP A 915 -24.34 20.92 17.43
CA TRP A 915 -24.67 22.31 17.79
C TRP A 915 -25.11 22.39 19.25
N LEU A 916 -24.61 23.39 19.92
CA LEU A 916 -25.07 23.75 21.26
C LEU A 916 -25.58 25.18 21.26
N ASN A 917 -26.84 25.38 21.69
CA ASN A 917 -27.51 26.66 21.71
C ASN A 917 -27.47 27.38 20.33
N GLY A 918 -27.61 26.59 19.23
CA GLY A 918 -27.58 27.07 17.86
C GLY A 918 -26.15 27.31 17.28
N GLN A 919 -25.11 27.14 18.08
CA GLN A 919 -23.73 27.34 17.64
C GLN A 919 -23.08 25.99 17.26
N ALA A 920 -22.45 25.96 16.10
CA ALA A 920 -21.83 24.74 15.59
C ALA A 920 -20.54 24.39 16.38
N ALA A 921 -20.58 23.28 17.10
CA ALA A 921 -19.44 22.78 17.89
C ALA A 921 -18.44 21.96 17.04
N GLY A 922 -18.82 21.48 15.85
CA GLY A 922 -17.94 20.81 14.93
C GLY A 922 -18.44 19.46 14.45
N VAL A 923 -17.54 18.73 13.80
CA VAL A 923 -17.75 17.38 13.23
C VAL A 923 -16.76 16.43 13.88
N THR A 924 -17.22 15.23 14.21
CA THR A 924 -16.36 14.09 14.51
C THR A 924 -16.72 12.91 13.62
N TRP A 925 -15.70 12.29 13.01
CA TRP A 925 -15.84 11.19 12.07
C TRP A 925 -15.09 9.92 12.54
N LYS A 926 -14.48 10.01 13.71
CA LYS A 926 -13.80 8.91 14.43
C LYS A 926 -13.85 9.20 15.94
N ARG A 927 -13.61 8.21 16.74
CA ARG A 927 -13.49 8.36 18.22
C ARG A 927 -12.21 9.13 18.62
N PRO A 928 -12.22 9.83 19.76
CA PRO A 928 -13.36 10.08 20.64
C PRO A 928 -14.29 11.16 20.06
N HIS A 929 -15.61 11.00 20.24
CA HIS A 929 -16.59 11.95 19.76
C HIS A 929 -16.78 13.07 20.78
N GLN A 930 -15.83 14.00 20.81
CA GLN A 930 -15.73 15.06 21.81
C GLN A 930 -15.62 16.45 21.17
N HIS A 931 -16.28 17.44 21.78
CA HIS A 931 -16.30 18.83 21.33
C HIS A 931 -16.04 19.80 22.47
N ASP A 932 -15.21 20.81 22.29
CA ASP A 932 -15.09 21.93 23.24
C ASP A 932 -16.31 22.85 23.06
N VAL A 933 -17.14 22.93 24.10
CA VAL A 933 -18.36 23.72 24.11
C VAL A 933 -18.33 24.86 25.11
N THR A 934 -17.15 25.15 25.66
CA THR A 934 -16.91 26.13 26.71
C THR A 934 -17.56 27.49 26.45
N GLN A 935 -17.55 27.93 25.16
CA GLN A 935 -18.05 29.26 24.78
C GLN A 935 -19.56 29.33 24.65
N TRP A 936 -20.24 28.19 24.56
CA TRP A 936 -21.67 28.14 24.21
C TRP A 936 -22.57 27.57 25.31
N VAL A 937 -21.97 26.81 26.25
CA VAL A 937 -22.70 26.29 27.43
C VAL A 937 -22.91 27.41 28.45
N HIS A 938 -24.09 27.47 29.02
CA HIS A 938 -24.43 28.45 30.10
C HIS A 938 -25.24 27.81 31.23
N PRO A 939 -25.26 28.41 32.42
CA PRO A 939 -26.13 27.95 33.51
C PRO A 939 -27.61 28.03 33.14
N GLY A 940 -28.40 27.07 33.64
CA GLY A 940 -29.82 26.94 33.29
C GLY A 940 -30.00 26.06 32.03
N ASN A 941 -31.08 26.33 31.30
CA ASN A 941 -31.52 25.52 30.19
C ASN A 941 -30.61 25.70 28.95
N ASN A 942 -30.16 24.62 28.37
CA ASN A 942 -29.35 24.56 27.12
C ASN A 942 -30.05 23.64 26.13
N PHE A 943 -29.86 23.92 24.82
CA PHE A 943 -30.39 23.12 23.72
C PHE A 943 -29.27 22.47 22.96
N LEU A 944 -29.26 21.12 22.91
CA LEU A 944 -28.28 20.31 22.18
C LEU A 944 -28.94 19.70 20.93
N GLU A 945 -28.31 19.92 19.78
CA GLU A 945 -28.61 19.21 18.53
C GLU A 945 -27.42 18.38 18.12
N VAL A 946 -27.63 17.08 17.89
CA VAL A 946 -26.62 16.15 17.36
C VAL A 946 -27.18 15.50 16.11
N ARG A 947 -26.47 15.63 14.99
CA ARG A 947 -26.77 14.87 13.75
C ARG A 947 -25.80 13.72 13.62
N VAL A 948 -26.33 12.52 13.46
CA VAL A 948 -25.53 11.31 13.30
C VAL A 948 -25.83 10.69 11.94
N SER A 949 -24.79 10.37 11.21
CA SER A 949 -24.85 9.68 9.91
C SER A 949 -24.26 8.29 10.05
N ASN A 950 -24.99 7.27 9.60
CA ASN A 950 -24.56 5.86 9.61
C ASN A 950 -24.01 5.43 8.23
N ARG A 951 -24.11 4.14 7.95
CA ARG A 951 -23.65 3.46 6.73
C ARG A 951 -24.82 2.98 5.89
N LEU A 952 -24.55 2.72 4.61
CA LEU A 952 -25.58 2.27 3.67
C LEU A 952 -26.01 0.82 3.91
N ILE A 953 -25.21 0.00 4.59
CA ILE A 953 -25.52 -1.43 4.85
C ILE A 953 -26.90 -1.62 5.52
N ASN A 954 -27.33 -0.71 6.36
CA ASN A 954 -28.64 -0.85 7.04
C ASN A 954 -29.78 -0.85 6.03
N LEU A 955 -29.73 0.04 5.02
CA LEU A 955 -30.72 0.07 3.92
C LEU A 955 -30.61 -1.21 3.07
N VAL A 956 -29.40 -1.54 2.61
CA VAL A 956 -29.17 -2.69 1.72
C VAL A 956 -29.60 -3.99 2.40
N GLY A 957 -29.33 -4.17 3.69
CA GLY A 957 -29.80 -5.31 4.48
C GLY A 957 -31.32 -5.43 4.55
N GLY A 958 -32.05 -4.33 4.37
CA GLY A 958 -33.52 -4.33 4.29
C GLY A 958 -34.11 -4.57 2.90
N LEU A 959 -33.28 -4.51 1.87
CA LEU A 959 -33.72 -4.69 0.49
C LEU A 959 -33.78 -6.17 0.09
N LYS A 960 -34.68 -6.47 -0.82
CA LYS A 960 -34.71 -7.80 -1.49
C LYS A 960 -33.61 -7.86 -2.54
N ARG A 961 -33.06 -9.04 -2.73
CA ARG A 961 -32.12 -9.32 -3.81
C ARG A 961 -32.75 -8.90 -5.16
N PRO A 962 -32.02 -8.15 -5.99
CA PRO A 962 -32.56 -7.67 -7.26
C PRO A 962 -32.75 -8.80 -8.28
N GLU A 963 -33.83 -8.71 -9.07
CA GLU A 963 -34.14 -9.71 -10.10
C GLU A 963 -33.04 -9.85 -11.18
N TRP A 964 -32.28 -8.78 -11.46
CA TRP A 964 -31.18 -8.87 -12.41
C TRP A 964 -30.07 -9.82 -11.94
N ALA A 965 -29.84 -9.93 -10.65
CA ALA A 965 -28.86 -10.86 -10.09
C ALA A 965 -29.24 -12.32 -10.38
N ASP A 966 -30.53 -12.66 -10.30
CA ASP A 966 -31.02 -13.99 -10.58
C ASP A 966 -30.98 -14.33 -12.09
N LYS A 967 -31.32 -13.36 -12.95
CA LYS A 967 -31.26 -13.53 -14.41
C LYS A 967 -29.84 -13.79 -14.94
N VAL A 968 -28.83 -13.22 -14.31
CA VAL A 968 -27.45 -13.44 -14.71
C VAL A 968 -26.98 -14.84 -14.31
N VAL A 969 -27.32 -15.32 -13.12
CA VAL A 969 -27.04 -16.70 -12.71
C VAL A 969 -27.73 -17.68 -13.66
N GLU A 970 -28.97 -17.41 -14.06
CA GLU A 970 -29.72 -18.23 -15.02
C GLU A 970 -29.04 -18.24 -16.40
N LYS A 971 -28.54 -17.09 -16.89
CA LYS A 971 -27.96 -16.98 -18.24
C LYS A 971 -26.55 -17.55 -18.36
N TYR A 972 -25.71 -17.34 -17.35
CA TYR A 972 -24.27 -17.66 -17.42
C TYR A 972 -23.82 -18.85 -16.58
N GLY A 973 -24.75 -19.46 -15.79
CA GLY A 973 -24.49 -20.70 -14.99
C GLY A 973 -23.61 -20.46 -13.77
N HIS A 974 -23.33 -21.56 -13.06
CA HIS A 974 -22.73 -21.50 -11.70
C HIS A 974 -21.19 -21.44 -11.64
N TYR A 975 -20.47 -21.28 -12.76
CA TYR A 975 -19.01 -21.42 -12.77
C TYR A 975 -18.24 -20.43 -13.65
N ASN A 976 -18.65 -19.17 -13.73
CA ASN A 976 -17.80 -18.16 -14.35
C ASN A 976 -17.55 -16.98 -13.40
N GLU A 977 -16.49 -16.20 -13.68
CA GLU A 977 -16.11 -15.03 -12.89
C GLU A 977 -17.23 -13.99 -12.77
N ARG A 978 -18.14 -13.95 -13.73
CA ARG A 978 -19.33 -13.09 -13.70
C ARG A 978 -20.28 -13.50 -12.58
N GLN A 979 -20.45 -14.80 -12.36
CA GLN A 979 -21.28 -15.30 -11.26
C GLN A 979 -20.68 -14.94 -9.90
N GLU A 980 -19.37 -15.11 -9.71
CA GLU A 980 -18.71 -14.72 -8.46
C GLU A 980 -18.96 -13.24 -8.16
N TRP A 981 -18.86 -12.39 -9.20
CA TRP A 981 -19.16 -10.98 -9.10
C TRP A 981 -20.61 -10.71 -8.66
N TYR A 982 -21.59 -11.43 -9.23
CA TYR A 982 -22.99 -11.29 -8.90
C TYR A 982 -23.37 -11.86 -7.54
N GLU A 983 -22.84 -13.02 -7.17
CA GLU A 983 -23.07 -13.61 -5.86
C GLU A 983 -22.50 -12.73 -4.75
N THR A 984 -21.32 -12.16 -4.96
CA THR A 984 -20.69 -11.22 -4.02
C THR A 984 -21.51 -9.95 -3.91
N ASN A 985 -22.01 -9.40 -5.02
CA ASN A 985 -22.85 -8.22 -5.03
C ASN A 985 -24.23 -8.40 -4.39
N SER A 986 -24.67 -9.63 -4.16
CA SER A 986 -25.99 -9.92 -3.58
C SER A 986 -25.96 -10.38 -2.13
N ARG A 987 -24.79 -10.64 -1.54
CA ARG A 987 -24.63 -11.15 -0.16
C ARG A 987 -25.16 -10.22 0.91
N GLU A 988 -25.15 -8.92 0.64
CA GLU A 988 -25.53 -7.89 1.60
C GLU A 988 -27.03 -7.66 1.68
N TYR A 989 -27.75 -8.11 0.64
CA TYR A 989 -29.21 -8.02 0.60
C TYR A 989 -29.85 -9.01 1.57
N GLY A 990 -30.72 -8.51 2.44
CA GLY A 990 -31.34 -9.33 3.48
C GLY A 990 -30.40 -9.66 4.63
N ALA A 991 -29.27 -8.95 4.78
CA ALA A 991 -28.34 -9.18 5.89
C ALA A 991 -29.03 -9.06 7.24
N SER A 992 -28.98 -10.13 8.04
CA SER A 992 -29.61 -10.20 9.36
C SER A 992 -28.81 -9.51 10.44
N GLU A 993 -27.48 -9.47 10.29
CA GLU A 993 -26.54 -8.86 11.22
C GLU A 993 -26.14 -7.48 10.71
N LEU A 994 -26.67 -6.46 11.33
CA LEU A 994 -26.40 -5.05 11.00
C LEU A 994 -25.52 -4.40 12.10
N PRO A 995 -24.58 -3.53 11.73
CA PRO A 995 -23.78 -2.82 12.71
C PRO A 995 -24.67 -1.87 13.54
N PRO A 996 -24.31 -1.60 14.79
CA PRO A 996 -24.97 -0.55 15.56
C PRO A 996 -24.97 0.77 14.80
N ALA A 997 -26.04 1.55 14.93
CA ALA A 997 -26.19 2.83 14.25
C ALA A 997 -26.81 3.86 15.19
N GLY A 998 -26.36 5.11 15.09
CA GLY A 998 -26.91 6.23 15.82
C GLY A 998 -26.06 6.75 16.97
N LEU A 999 -26.65 7.61 17.79
CA LEU A 999 -26.07 8.10 19.04
C LEU A 999 -26.37 7.08 20.16
N LEU A 1000 -25.33 6.43 20.66
CA LEU A 1000 -25.44 5.36 21.64
C LEU A 1000 -25.11 5.86 23.07
N GLY A 1001 -24.40 7.00 23.18
CA GLY A 1001 -24.05 7.63 24.44
C GLY A 1001 -22.99 6.84 25.25
N PRO A 1002 -22.90 7.07 26.58
CA PRO A 1002 -23.59 8.15 27.32
C PRO A 1002 -23.11 9.55 26.91
N VAL A 1003 -24.02 10.50 26.81
CA VAL A 1003 -23.70 11.91 26.49
C VAL A 1003 -23.42 12.65 27.78
N ARG A 1004 -22.28 13.38 27.83
CA ARG A 1004 -21.81 14.02 29.07
C ARG A 1004 -21.19 15.40 28.82
N LEU A 1005 -21.31 16.28 29.79
CA LEU A 1005 -20.40 17.41 29.94
C LEU A 1005 -19.26 17.02 30.88
N VAL A 1006 -18.04 17.06 30.38
CA VAL A 1006 -16.82 16.85 31.14
C VAL A 1006 -16.19 18.18 31.45
N PHE A 1007 -15.87 18.43 32.73
CA PHE A 1007 -15.29 19.68 33.17
C PHE A 1007 -13.80 19.53 33.35
N LEU A 1008 -13.04 20.52 32.86
CA LEU A 1008 -11.58 20.59 32.93
C LEU A 1008 -11.21 21.92 33.57
N GLN A 1009 -10.21 21.93 34.45
CA GLN A 1009 -9.68 23.16 34.99
C GLN A 1009 -8.50 23.64 34.15
N GLU A 1010 -8.62 24.84 33.61
CA GLU A 1010 -7.52 25.53 32.94
C GLU A 1010 -6.57 26.14 33.96
N VAL A 1011 -5.29 25.82 33.86
CA VAL A 1011 -4.21 26.35 34.68
C VAL A 1011 -3.15 26.92 33.78
N GLU A 1012 -2.77 28.18 33.97
CA GLU A 1012 -1.73 28.85 33.20
C GLU A 1012 -0.42 28.90 33.99
N PHE A 1013 0.69 28.56 33.31
CA PHE A 1013 2.03 28.65 33.86
C PHE A 1013 2.89 29.55 33.00
N GLU A 1014 3.80 30.30 33.60
CA GLU A 1014 4.83 31.07 32.91
C GLU A 1014 6.07 30.18 32.68
N ILE A 1015 6.70 30.27 31.49
CA ILE A 1015 7.87 29.48 31.12
C ILE A 1015 9.13 30.31 31.10
#